data_f32d85a69b94e0acac3e2e88821ba9f9
#
_entry.id   f32d85a69b94e0acac3e2e88821ba9f9
#
_cell.length_a   1.000
_cell.length_b   1.000
_cell.length_c   1.000
_cell.angle_alpha   90.00
_cell.angle_beta   90.00
_cell.angle_gamma   90.00
#
_symmetry.space_group_name_H-M   'P 1'
#
loop_
_entity.id
_entity.type
_entity.pdbx_description
1 polymer ?
#
loop_
_entity_poly.entity_id
_entity_poly.type
_entity_poly.pdbx_seq_one_letter_code
_entity_poly.pdbx_strand_id
1 'polypeptide(L)'
;MRPSIARVALPVPLDKQFDYAIPGHLFPIIGGRVSVPFGRQTLVGIVTAMVNHSDFPKDQLKPIKAVLDSQPVWSEKLYSLLTWCSQFYQYPLGDTLHNAMPAALRKGKPADFATLQEWQITESGKDKLMQGLDRRAVKQQKVLQMLVNGALPHQEFVDQEIASTVLKSLEEKGWIERIEKKPVITKWGQHVECDVEKPKLNHEQALAIASVNSQTGFACYLLEGVTGSGKTEVYLNLIKPVLEKGKQALVLVPEIGLTPQTINRFKRRFNVPVDVIHSGLNETERLNAWLSARDKAAGIIIGTRSALLAPFADLGIIIVDEEHDTSYKQQDSLRYHARDVAVMRAHKEQVPIVLGSATPALETLHNALSGKYHHLTLTQRAGSAVPTTNKVLDVKGQYLESGLSAPLIAEMRKHLKAGNQVMLFLNRRGFSPALMCHECGWIAECKRCDAYYTFHQYSNEIRCHHCGSQQPVIHQCQGCGSTQLVTVGVGTEQLEQQLAQLFPEYKAIRIDRDSTRRKGSLEDALESIRKGEYHILIGTQMLAKGHHFPNVTLVALLDVDGSLYSSDFRASERLAQLFIQVAGRAGRASKPGEVVLQTHHPEHSLLQALLEKDYRHFAMTALEERKLAQLPPYSFLTLFKAEANQSEIVEDFLRQVRFTLESHPLFDDTCMVLGPTPSPLAKRAGKYRWQLLLQTQHRSLMQKLLTSAKPAIELLPNAKKVRWNLDIEPQDLS
;
A
#
# COMPACT_ATOMS: atom_id res chain seq x y z
N MET A 1 -4.91 13.52 -46.44
CA MET A 1 -4.88 14.86 -45.82
C MET A 1 -4.33 14.71 -44.42
N ARG A 2 -3.49 15.65 -43.97
CA ARG A 2 -2.93 15.65 -42.62
C ARG A 2 -4.04 16.01 -41.62
N PRO A 3 -4.17 15.29 -40.47
CA PRO A 3 -5.13 15.67 -39.44
C PRO A 3 -4.89 17.12 -38.96
N SER A 4 -5.96 17.89 -38.81
CA SER A 4 -5.89 19.30 -38.40
C SER A 4 -6.21 19.55 -36.95
N ILE A 5 -6.67 18.51 -36.21
CA ILE A 5 -7.15 18.60 -34.84
C ILE A 5 -6.52 17.47 -34.02
N ALA A 6 -6.01 17.81 -32.84
CA ALA A 6 -5.56 16.84 -31.82
C ALA A 6 -6.61 16.78 -30.70
N ARG A 7 -7.07 15.60 -30.41
CA ARG A 7 -7.86 15.31 -29.20
C ARG A 7 -6.95 15.05 -28.05
N VAL A 8 -7.12 15.78 -26.95
CA VAL A 8 -6.17 15.83 -25.83
C VAL A 8 -6.87 15.52 -24.51
N ALA A 9 -6.34 14.56 -23.77
CA ALA A 9 -6.74 14.28 -22.40
C ALA A 9 -5.97 15.22 -21.45
N LEU A 10 -6.71 16.00 -20.65
CA LEU A 10 -6.16 16.98 -19.71
C LEU A 10 -6.35 16.54 -18.26
N PRO A 11 -5.45 16.93 -17.33
CA PRO A 11 -5.56 16.65 -15.89
C PRO A 11 -6.62 17.56 -15.25
N VAL A 12 -7.87 17.32 -15.59
CA VAL A 12 -9.03 18.04 -15.05
C VAL A 12 -10.08 17.03 -14.60
N PRO A 13 -10.89 17.32 -13.57
CA PRO A 13 -11.87 16.39 -13.02
C PRO A 13 -13.14 16.31 -13.93
N LEU A 14 -12.93 16.20 -15.23
CA LEU A 14 -13.98 16.09 -16.22
C LEU A 14 -13.73 14.85 -17.08
N ASP A 15 -14.75 14.02 -17.21
CA ASP A 15 -14.68 12.79 -17.98
C ASP A 15 -14.90 13.07 -19.49
N LYS A 16 -14.06 13.96 -20.03
CA LYS A 16 -14.07 14.30 -21.46
C LYS A 16 -12.67 14.67 -21.95
N GLN A 17 -12.50 14.58 -23.25
CA GLN A 17 -11.31 15.00 -23.97
C GLN A 17 -11.58 16.34 -24.67
N PHE A 18 -10.52 17.05 -24.99
CA PHE A 18 -10.60 18.39 -25.55
C PHE A 18 -9.92 18.46 -26.91
N ASP A 19 -10.58 19.08 -27.90
CA ASP A 19 -10.03 19.22 -29.23
C ASP A 19 -9.25 20.54 -29.35
N TYR A 20 -8.07 20.46 -29.99
CA TYR A 20 -7.17 21.58 -30.26
C TYR A 20 -6.72 21.60 -31.69
N ALA A 21 -6.63 22.81 -32.31
CA ALA A 21 -6.06 22.97 -33.61
C ALA A 21 -4.56 22.64 -33.65
N ILE A 22 -4.11 21.97 -34.70
CA ILE A 22 -2.69 21.66 -34.91
C ILE A 22 -2.07 22.73 -35.84
N PRO A 23 -1.18 23.61 -35.32
CA PRO A 23 -0.45 24.54 -36.20
C PRO A 23 0.40 23.81 -37.23
N GLY A 24 0.56 24.39 -38.41
CA GLY A 24 1.22 23.71 -39.55
C GLY A 24 2.68 23.29 -39.30
N HIS A 25 3.38 23.97 -38.39
CA HIS A 25 4.77 23.72 -38.00
C HIS A 25 4.90 22.74 -36.82
N LEU A 26 3.81 22.33 -36.20
CA LEU A 26 3.83 21.38 -35.06
C LEU A 26 3.40 19.98 -35.52
N PHE A 27 4.04 18.95 -34.95
CA PHE A 27 3.87 17.54 -35.30
C PHE A 27 3.58 16.72 -34.04
N PRO A 28 2.39 16.87 -33.41
CA PRO A 28 2.00 16.05 -32.29
C PRO A 28 1.87 14.58 -32.70
N ILE A 29 2.08 13.68 -31.74
CA ILE A 29 1.93 12.23 -31.93
C ILE A 29 0.92 11.69 -30.91
N ILE A 30 0.21 10.64 -31.24
CA ILE A 30 -0.68 9.93 -30.30
C ILE A 30 0.17 9.35 -29.17
N GLY A 31 -0.26 9.56 -27.92
CA GLY A 31 0.48 9.15 -26.73
C GLY A 31 1.59 10.11 -26.31
N GLY A 32 1.88 11.17 -27.10
CA GLY A 32 2.84 12.21 -26.75
C GLY A 32 2.21 13.35 -25.93
N ARG A 33 3.05 14.07 -25.19
CA ARG A 33 2.64 15.25 -24.40
C ARG A 33 2.61 16.49 -25.29
N VAL A 34 1.61 17.33 -25.03
CA VAL A 34 1.47 18.65 -25.64
C VAL A 34 1.17 19.68 -24.57
N SER A 35 1.65 20.91 -24.79
CA SER A 35 1.31 22.06 -23.97
C SER A 35 0.14 22.81 -24.63
N VAL A 36 -0.96 22.99 -23.92
CA VAL A 36 -2.19 23.58 -24.44
C VAL A 36 -2.77 24.63 -23.51
N PRO A 37 -3.47 25.64 -24.04
CA PRO A 37 -4.18 26.64 -23.24
C PRO A 37 -5.49 26.04 -22.70
N PHE A 38 -5.75 26.16 -21.40
CA PHE A 38 -6.99 25.78 -20.75
C PHE A 38 -7.45 26.86 -19.77
N GLY A 39 -8.55 27.51 -20.07
CA GLY A 39 -8.96 28.72 -19.33
C GLY A 39 -7.88 29.80 -19.40
N ARG A 40 -7.40 30.22 -18.23
CA ARG A 40 -6.27 31.18 -18.06
C ARG A 40 -4.92 30.52 -17.86
N GLN A 41 -4.89 29.16 -17.80
CA GLN A 41 -3.68 28.39 -17.54
C GLN A 41 -3.17 27.70 -18.80
N THR A 42 -1.94 27.23 -18.73
CA THR A 42 -1.36 26.31 -19.70
C THR A 42 -1.17 24.97 -19.02
N LEU A 43 -1.73 23.92 -19.62
CA LEU A 43 -1.66 22.55 -19.09
C LEU A 43 -0.86 21.65 -20.02
N VAL A 44 -0.27 20.62 -19.44
CA VAL A 44 0.34 19.49 -20.17
C VAL A 44 -0.73 18.41 -20.31
N GLY A 45 -1.09 18.08 -21.54
CA GLY A 45 -2.03 17.02 -21.87
C GLY A 45 -1.39 15.94 -22.72
N ILE A 46 -2.12 14.84 -22.90
CA ILE A 46 -1.71 13.71 -23.73
C ILE A 46 -2.61 13.66 -24.97
N VAL A 47 -2.00 13.57 -26.14
CA VAL A 47 -2.75 13.38 -27.39
C VAL A 47 -3.29 11.96 -27.45
N THR A 48 -4.60 11.82 -27.52
CA THR A 48 -5.29 10.52 -27.53
C THR A 48 -5.73 10.12 -28.92
N ALA A 49 -6.01 11.09 -29.79
CA ALA A 49 -6.37 10.88 -31.19
C ALA A 49 -6.01 12.10 -32.04
N MET A 50 -5.86 11.87 -33.33
CA MET A 50 -5.79 12.92 -34.33
C MET A 50 -6.97 12.78 -35.31
N VAL A 51 -7.76 13.85 -35.46
CA VAL A 51 -9.03 13.85 -36.19
C VAL A 51 -9.13 15.04 -37.15
N ASN A 52 -10.06 14.98 -38.08
CA ASN A 52 -10.33 16.07 -39.00
C ASN A 52 -11.61 16.82 -38.66
N HIS A 53 -12.46 16.28 -37.80
CA HIS A 53 -13.73 16.83 -37.36
C HIS A 53 -13.79 16.98 -35.85
N SER A 54 -14.42 18.03 -35.38
CA SER A 54 -14.72 18.33 -33.99
C SER A 54 -16.17 18.78 -33.86
N ASP A 55 -16.75 18.55 -32.69
CA ASP A 55 -18.10 19.09 -32.36
C ASP A 55 -18.08 20.62 -32.18
N PHE A 56 -16.87 21.22 -32.09
CA PHE A 56 -16.70 22.66 -32.03
C PHE A 56 -16.30 23.25 -33.39
N PRO A 57 -16.75 24.47 -33.73
CA PRO A 57 -16.29 25.17 -34.92
C PRO A 57 -14.77 25.32 -34.95
N LYS A 58 -14.14 25.12 -36.11
CA LYS A 58 -12.67 25.13 -36.24
C LYS A 58 -12.03 26.46 -35.84
N ASP A 59 -12.72 27.57 -36.08
CA ASP A 59 -12.32 28.93 -35.71
C ASP A 59 -12.32 29.19 -34.20
N GLN A 60 -13.04 28.38 -33.44
CA GLN A 60 -13.08 28.46 -31.96
C GLN A 60 -12.07 27.53 -31.28
N LEU A 61 -11.44 26.60 -32.01
CA LEU A 61 -10.45 25.70 -31.49
C LEU A 61 -9.15 26.46 -31.17
N LYS A 62 -8.72 26.40 -29.89
CA LYS A 62 -7.43 26.96 -29.49
C LYS A 62 -6.29 26.13 -30.08
N PRO A 63 -5.16 26.73 -30.48
CA PRO A 63 -4.02 25.99 -31.00
C PRO A 63 -3.21 25.33 -29.89
N ILE A 64 -2.56 24.19 -30.20
CA ILE A 64 -1.48 23.63 -29.40
C ILE A 64 -0.36 24.67 -29.33
N LYS A 65 0.21 24.87 -28.13
CA LYS A 65 1.34 25.79 -27.92
C LYS A 65 2.69 25.16 -28.25
N ALA A 66 2.89 23.91 -27.81
CA ALA A 66 4.12 23.17 -28.03
C ALA A 66 3.88 21.65 -28.03
N VAL A 67 4.66 20.94 -28.80
CA VAL A 67 4.83 19.48 -28.74
C VAL A 67 6.03 19.17 -27.87
N LEU A 68 5.86 18.34 -26.85
CA LEU A 68 6.89 18.07 -25.84
C LEU A 68 7.65 16.78 -26.10
N ASP A 69 7.07 15.84 -26.85
CA ASP A 69 7.65 14.53 -27.10
C ASP A 69 7.67 14.19 -28.58
N SER A 70 8.74 13.53 -29.03
CA SER A 70 8.88 12.94 -30.37
C SER A 70 8.48 11.46 -30.42
N GLN A 71 8.21 10.84 -29.26
CA GLN A 71 7.77 9.46 -29.12
C GLN A 71 6.67 9.37 -28.06
N PRO A 72 5.78 8.34 -28.10
CA PRO A 72 4.77 8.13 -27.07
C PRO A 72 5.41 7.96 -25.69
N VAL A 73 4.75 8.51 -24.66
CA VAL A 73 5.22 8.42 -23.26
C VAL A 73 5.19 6.96 -22.77
N TRP A 74 4.22 6.19 -23.26
CA TRP A 74 4.02 4.78 -22.87
C TRP A 74 3.91 3.88 -24.10
N SER A 75 4.24 2.60 -23.92
CA SER A 75 3.92 1.57 -24.91
C SER A 75 2.40 1.44 -25.08
N GLU A 76 1.97 0.92 -26.22
CA GLU A 76 0.54 0.69 -26.52
C GLU A 76 -0.13 -0.17 -25.44
N LYS A 77 0.56 -1.21 -24.94
CA LYS A 77 0.06 -2.09 -23.88
C LYS A 77 -0.16 -1.34 -22.57
N LEU A 78 0.80 -0.51 -22.15
CA LEU A 78 0.66 0.29 -20.93
C LEU A 78 -0.39 1.39 -21.08
N TYR A 79 -0.46 2.04 -22.23
CA TYR A 79 -1.52 3.02 -22.52
C TYR A 79 -2.91 2.35 -22.45
N SER A 80 -3.07 1.16 -23.05
CA SER A 80 -4.29 0.36 -22.95
C SER A 80 -4.63 -0.02 -21.51
N LEU A 81 -3.62 -0.32 -20.67
CA LEU A 81 -3.83 -0.56 -19.22
C LEU A 81 -4.35 0.69 -18.52
N LEU A 82 -3.75 1.85 -18.78
CA LEU A 82 -4.16 3.12 -18.16
C LEU A 82 -5.59 3.53 -18.58
N THR A 83 -5.95 3.30 -19.84
CA THR A 83 -7.33 3.49 -20.32
C THR A 83 -8.30 2.56 -19.62
N TRP A 84 -7.92 1.27 -19.47
CA TRP A 84 -8.72 0.32 -18.69
C TRP A 84 -8.85 0.75 -17.23
N CYS A 85 -7.78 1.23 -16.58
CA CYS A 85 -7.86 1.76 -15.21
C CYS A 85 -8.84 2.92 -15.09
N SER A 86 -8.81 3.88 -16.03
CA SER A 86 -9.76 5.00 -16.08
C SER A 86 -11.21 4.51 -16.12
N GLN A 87 -11.50 3.56 -16.99
CA GLN A 87 -12.84 2.98 -17.17
C GLN A 87 -13.26 2.15 -15.95
N PHE A 88 -12.41 1.26 -15.49
CA PHE A 88 -12.72 0.34 -14.38
C PHE A 88 -12.94 1.09 -13.07
N TYR A 89 -12.06 2.06 -12.75
CA TYR A 89 -12.17 2.85 -11.52
C TYR A 89 -13.06 4.08 -11.66
N GLN A 90 -13.75 4.26 -12.81
CA GLN A 90 -14.65 5.36 -13.08
C GLN A 90 -14.00 6.74 -12.84
N TYR A 91 -12.72 6.86 -13.22
CA TYR A 91 -11.89 8.04 -12.98
C TYR A 91 -11.47 8.71 -14.29
N PRO A 92 -11.42 10.06 -14.38
CA PRO A 92 -11.14 10.76 -15.62
C PRO A 92 -9.83 10.31 -16.28
N LEU A 93 -9.86 10.06 -17.60
CA LEU A 93 -8.69 9.57 -18.35
C LEU A 93 -7.50 10.54 -18.24
N GLY A 94 -7.75 11.84 -18.37
CA GLY A 94 -6.67 12.84 -18.29
C GLY A 94 -5.95 12.83 -16.95
N ASP A 95 -6.67 12.74 -15.83
CA ASP A 95 -6.09 12.60 -14.50
C ASP A 95 -5.39 11.26 -14.34
N THR A 96 -5.94 10.18 -14.90
CA THR A 96 -5.31 8.84 -14.85
C THR A 96 -3.96 8.84 -15.54
N LEU A 97 -3.87 9.36 -16.75
CA LEU A 97 -2.63 9.48 -17.53
C LEU A 97 -1.63 10.41 -16.83
N HIS A 98 -2.10 11.54 -16.30
CA HIS A 98 -1.27 12.49 -15.57
C HIS A 98 -0.66 11.87 -14.31
N ASN A 99 -1.43 11.12 -13.53
CA ASN A 99 -0.96 10.45 -12.31
C ASN A 99 0.06 9.32 -12.60
N ALA A 100 0.03 8.73 -13.77
CA ALA A 100 0.99 7.71 -14.20
C ALA A 100 2.37 8.27 -14.59
N MET A 101 2.51 9.60 -14.73
CA MET A 101 3.77 10.26 -15.04
C MET A 101 4.50 10.77 -13.78
N PRO A 102 5.85 10.80 -13.79
CA PRO A 102 6.65 11.56 -12.81
C PRO A 102 6.29 13.05 -12.81
N ALA A 103 6.44 13.72 -11.66
CA ALA A 103 6.11 15.14 -11.51
C ALA A 103 6.86 16.06 -12.51
N ALA A 104 8.11 15.73 -12.84
CA ALA A 104 8.89 16.45 -13.83
C ALA A 104 8.21 16.47 -15.21
N LEU A 105 7.71 15.31 -15.65
CA LEU A 105 7.02 15.19 -16.93
C LEU A 105 5.67 15.91 -16.94
N ARG A 106 4.95 15.89 -15.80
CA ARG A 106 3.71 16.66 -15.63
C ARG A 106 3.89 18.16 -15.77
N LYS A 107 5.08 18.66 -15.40
CA LYS A 107 5.48 20.08 -15.52
C LYS A 107 6.03 20.44 -16.91
N GLY A 108 6.03 19.49 -17.85
CA GLY A 108 6.52 19.72 -19.20
C GLY A 108 8.04 19.62 -19.37
N LYS A 109 8.78 19.13 -18.39
CA LYS A 109 10.22 18.86 -18.53
C LYS A 109 10.46 17.76 -19.58
N PRO A 110 11.62 17.77 -20.28
CA PRO A 110 12.00 16.72 -21.23
C PRO A 110 12.00 15.32 -20.58
N ALA A 111 11.68 14.30 -21.38
CA ALA A 111 11.73 12.90 -20.96
C ALA A 111 13.14 12.32 -21.15
N ASP A 112 14.13 13.02 -20.60
CA ASP A 112 15.55 12.68 -20.64
C ASP A 112 16.10 12.50 -19.23
N PHE A 113 17.15 11.68 -19.09
CA PHE A 113 17.82 11.52 -17.83
C PHE A 113 18.35 12.86 -17.33
N ALA A 114 17.92 13.23 -16.14
CA ALA A 114 18.43 14.42 -15.48
C ALA A 114 19.85 14.15 -14.96
N THR A 115 20.68 15.17 -15.02
CA THR A 115 22.01 15.12 -14.42
C THR A 115 21.90 14.95 -12.92
N LEU A 116 22.65 13.99 -12.39
CA LEU A 116 22.82 13.79 -10.95
C LEU A 116 24.03 14.57 -10.49
N GLN A 117 23.93 15.21 -9.34
CA GLN A 117 25.10 15.80 -8.70
C GLN A 117 25.86 14.71 -7.96
N GLU A 118 27.09 14.50 -8.39
CA GLU A 118 28.06 13.61 -7.74
C GLU A 118 29.19 14.45 -7.12
N TRP A 119 29.83 13.91 -6.09
CA TRP A 119 31.01 14.48 -5.49
C TRP A 119 32.24 13.80 -6.07
N GLN A 120 33.26 14.59 -6.46
CA GLN A 120 34.53 14.10 -6.97
C GLN A 120 35.69 14.67 -6.13
N ILE A 121 36.73 13.89 -5.92
CA ILE A 121 37.97 14.37 -5.30
C ILE A 121 38.75 15.20 -6.29
N THR A 122 39.22 16.37 -5.86
CA THR A 122 40.13 17.22 -6.65
C THR A 122 41.57 16.75 -6.54
N GLU A 123 42.48 17.24 -7.40
CA GLU A 123 43.93 16.95 -7.25
C GLU A 123 44.45 17.41 -5.89
N SER A 124 44.05 18.61 -5.42
CA SER A 124 44.37 19.10 -4.07
C SER A 124 43.85 18.14 -2.95
N GLY A 125 42.70 17.52 -3.15
CA GLY A 125 42.15 16.53 -2.23
C GLY A 125 42.97 15.22 -2.21
N LYS A 126 43.46 14.77 -3.37
CA LYS A 126 44.34 13.60 -3.49
C LYS A 126 45.69 13.85 -2.80
N ASP A 127 46.28 15.01 -3.06
CA ASP A 127 47.53 15.40 -2.43
C ASP A 127 47.42 15.48 -0.92
N LYS A 128 46.29 16.04 -0.43
CA LYS A 128 46.03 16.14 0.99
C LYS A 128 45.82 14.77 1.63
N LEU A 129 45.18 13.84 0.94
CA LEU A 129 45.00 12.47 1.40
C LEU A 129 46.34 11.73 1.53
N MET A 130 47.28 11.95 0.56
CA MET A 130 48.63 11.37 0.61
C MET A 130 49.49 11.97 1.73
N GLN A 131 49.39 13.29 1.97
CA GLN A 131 50.09 13.97 3.07
C GLN A 131 49.57 13.58 4.47
N GLY A 132 48.37 12.99 4.54
CA GLY A 132 47.68 12.65 5.76
C GLY A 132 46.84 13.82 6.31
N LEU A 133 45.76 13.50 6.94
CA LEU A 133 44.90 14.45 7.67
C LEU A 133 45.15 14.34 9.19
N ASP A 134 44.77 15.40 9.91
CA ASP A 134 44.78 15.39 11.36
C ASP A 134 44.01 14.18 11.93
N ARG A 135 44.53 13.54 12.98
CA ARG A 135 43.92 12.38 13.65
C ARG A 135 42.46 12.63 14.08
N ARG A 136 42.08 13.90 14.24
CA ARG A 136 40.69 14.31 14.59
C ARG A 136 39.75 14.36 13.37
N ALA A 137 40.27 14.32 12.13
CA ALA A 137 39.50 14.49 10.91
C ALA A 137 39.04 13.15 10.28
N VAL A 138 38.74 12.14 11.10
CA VAL A 138 38.41 10.77 10.66
C VAL A 138 37.32 10.73 9.57
N LYS A 139 36.22 11.51 9.73
CA LYS A 139 35.14 11.55 8.74
C LYS A 139 35.55 12.20 7.44
N GLN A 140 36.40 13.23 7.46
CA GLN A 140 36.93 13.87 6.24
C GLN A 140 37.86 12.91 5.48
N GLN A 141 38.72 12.19 6.21
CA GLN A 141 39.61 11.17 5.62
C GLN A 141 38.79 10.05 4.96
N LYS A 142 37.72 9.57 5.63
CA LYS A 142 36.81 8.56 5.06
C LYS A 142 36.19 9.02 3.75
N VAL A 143 35.70 10.27 3.67
CA VAL A 143 35.14 10.85 2.46
C VAL A 143 36.15 10.86 1.31
N LEU A 144 37.37 11.37 1.56
CA LEU A 144 38.39 11.42 0.52
C LEU A 144 38.79 10.02 0.05
N GLN A 145 38.92 9.05 0.94
CA GLN A 145 39.18 7.63 0.61
C GLN A 145 38.05 7.03 -0.25
N MET A 146 36.81 7.30 0.06
CA MET A 146 35.67 6.84 -0.74
C MET A 146 35.72 7.39 -2.18
N LEU A 147 36.17 8.63 -2.35
CA LEU A 147 36.24 9.34 -3.65
C LEU A 147 37.45 9.02 -4.50
N VAL A 148 38.47 8.32 -3.97
CA VAL A 148 39.68 7.93 -4.71
C VAL A 148 39.33 7.07 -5.93
N ASN A 149 38.34 6.20 -5.82
CA ASN A 149 37.95 5.26 -6.87
C ASN A 149 36.91 5.84 -7.87
N GLY A 150 36.57 7.11 -7.73
CA GLY A 150 35.63 7.79 -8.62
C GLY A 150 34.63 8.69 -7.90
N ALA A 151 33.85 9.42 -8.68
CA ALA A 151 32.80 10.27 -8.17
C ALA A 151 31.66 9.45 -7.58
N LEU A 152 31.06 9.93 -6.48
CA LEU A 152 29.97 9.26 -5.77
C LEU A 152 28.77 10.20 -5.58
N PRO A 153 27.54 9.69 -5.69
CA PRO A 153 26.35 10.45 -5.41
C PRO A 153 26.23 10.79 -3.92
N HIS A 154 25.52 11.87 -3.59
CA HIS A 154 25.36 12.33 -2.21
C HIS A 154 24.78 11.25 -1.27
N GLN A 155 23.92 10.36 -1.79
CA GLN A 155 23.28 9.29 -1.02
C GLN A 155 24.30 8.29 -0.45
N GLU A 156 25.38 7.98 -1.17
CA GLU A 156 26.42 7.06 -0.67
C GLU A 156 27.07 7.56 0.63
N PHE A 157 27.17 8.87 0.79
CA PHE A 157 27.70 9.47 2.02
C PHE A 157 26.70 9.44 3.16
N VAL A 158 25.41 9.63 2.85
CA VAL A 158 24.33 9.50 3.83
C VAL A 158 24.26 8.06 4.35
N ASP A 159 24.36 7.07 3.47
CA ASP A 159 24.34 5.63 3.81
C ASP A 159 25.57 5.22 4.67
N GLN A 160 26.64 6.01 4.63
CA GLN A 160 27.84 5.86 5.45
C GLN A 160 27.87 6.77 6.68
N GLU A 161 26.72 7.34 7.06
CA GLU A 161 26.56 8.25 8.22
C GLU A 161 27.43 9.51 8.18
N ILE A 162 27.75 9.99 6.97
CA ILE A 162 28.53 11.20 6.76
C ILE A 162 27.59 12.39 6.63
N ALA A 163 27.66 13.32 7.57
CA ALA A 163 26.84 14.52 7.56
C ALA A 163 27.18 15.44 6.37
N SER A 164 26.18 16.07 5.78
CA SER A 164 26.34 17.04 4.67
C SER A 164 27.26 18.21 5.01
N THR A 165 27.41 18.55 6.29
CA THR A 165 28.35 19.57 6.79
C THR A 165 29.81 19.18 6.55
N VAL A 166 30.14 17.88 6.59
CA VAL A 166 31.51 17.39 6.29
C VAL A 166 31.83 17.59 4.81
N LEU A 167 30.88 17.27 3.93
CA LEU A 167 31.02 17.47 2.48
C LEU A 167 31.17 18.96 2.13
N LYS A 168 30.36 19.82 2.71
CA LYS A 168 30.48 21.27 2.54
C LYS A 168 31.84 21.80 2.98
N SER A 169 32.32 21.36 4.16
CA SER A 169 33.64 21.75 4.65
C SER A 169 34.78 21.30 3.75
N LEU A 170 34.66 20.13 3.11
CA LEU A 170 35.65 19.65 2.14
C LEU A 170 35.57 20.41 0.82
N GLU A 171 34.38 20.78 0.37
CA GLU A 171 34.13 21.62 -0.81
C GLU A 171 34.72 23.02 -0.61
N GLU A 172 34.48 23.66 0.54
CA GLU A 172 35.04 24.96 0.93
C GLU A 172 36.60 24.96 0.97
N LYS A 173 37.18 23.82 1.33
CA LYS A 173 38.64 23.59 1.30
C LYS A 173 39.17 23.30 -0.09
N GLY A 174 38.33 23.14 -1.10
CA GLY A 174 38.68 22.79 -2.45
C GLY A 174 39.23 21.35 -2.62
N TRP A 175 38.97 20.46 -1.65
CA TRP A 175 39.45 19.06 -1.71
C TRP A 175 38.49 18.14 -2.42
N ILE A 176 37.22 18.52 -2.52
CA ILE A 176 36.19 17.88 -3.33
C ILE A 176 35.40 18.93 -4.10
N GLU A 177 34.80 18.52 -5.20
CA GLU A 177 33.94 19.37 -6.03
C GLU A 177 32.68 18.63 -6.41
N ARG A 178 31.63 19.40 -6.76
CA ARG A 178 30.41 18.84 -7.34
C ARG A 178 30.55 18.81 -8.85
N ILE A 179 30.27 17.65 -9.39
CA ILE A 179 30.17 17.46 -10.84
C ILE A 179 28.74 17.06 -11.21
N GLU A 180 28.32 17.49 -12.38
CA GLU A 180 27.07 17.04 -12.97
C GLU A 180 27.33 15.89 -13.94
N LYS A 181 26.74 14.73 -13.65
CA LYS A 181 26.93 13.55 -14.47
C LYS A 181 25.57 13.00 -14.90
N LYS A 182 25.42 12.73 -16.20
CA LYS A 182 24.28 11.96 -16.67
C LYS A 182 24.47 10.50 -16.28
N PRO A 183 23.40 9.81 -15.82
CA PRO A 183 23.46 8.38 -15.56
C PRO A 183 23.98 7.64 -16.81
N VAL A 184 25.01 6.81 -16.62
CA VAL A 184 25.51 5.97 -17.70
C VAL A 184 24.56 4.80 -17.87
N ILE A 185 23.92 4.70 -19.03
CA ILE A 185 23.07 3.55 -19.38
C ILE A 185 24.00 2.37 -19.68
N THR A 186 24.25 1.56 -18.67
CA THR A 186 24.99 0.30 -18.83
C THR A 186 24.06 -0.76 -19.39
N LYS A 187 24.36 -1.28 -20.58
CA LYS A 187 23.72 -2.50 -21.08
C LYS A 187 24.23 -3.67 -20.24
N TRP A 188 23.33 -4.33 -19.54
CA TRP A 188 23.65 -5.54 -18.78
C TRP A 188 23.74 -6.74 -19.72
N GLY A 189 24.75 -7.60 -19.49
CA GLY A 189 25.11 -8.71 -20.36
C GLY A 189 24.40 -10.03 -20.03
N GLN A 190 24.85 -11.13 -20.68
CA GLN A 190 24.28 -12.46 -20.47
C GLN A 190 24.61 -13.06 -19.09
N HIS A 191 25.69 -12.64 -18.45
CA HIS A 191 26.05 -13.11 -17.10
C HIS A 191 25.35 -12.24 -16.05
N VAL A 192 24.24 -12.75 -15.53
CA VAL A 192 23.31 -11.97 -14.68
C VAL A 192 23.43 -12.26 -13.19
N GLU A 193 24.17 -13.29 -12.77
CA GLU A 193 24.35 -13.61 -11.35
C GLU A 193 25.72 -13.16 -10.82
N CYS A 194 25.69 -12.63 -9.59
CA CYS A 194 26.91 -12.45 -8.82
C CYS A 194 27.40 -13.80 -8.26
N ASP A 195 28.70 -13.89 -8.01
CA ASP A 195 29.33 -15.07 -7.43
C ASP A 195 29.10 -15.08 -5.91
N VAL A 196 27.91 -15.49 -5.49
CA VAL A 196 27.49 -15.59 -4.07
C VAL A 196 26.99 -16.99 -3.77
N GLU A 197 27.29 -17.46 -2.55
CA GLU A 197 26.76 -18.72 -2.06
C GLU A 197 25.21 -18.66 -2.01
N LYS A 198 24.56 -19.66 -2.60
CA LYS A 198 23.10 -19.74 -2.74
C LYS A 198 22.55 -20.75 -1.76
N PRO A 199 21.46 -20.40 -1.05
CA PRO A 199 20.76 -21.39 -0.25
C PRO A 199 20.29 -22.56 -1.11
N LYS A 200 20.38 -23.78 -0.57
CA LYS A 200 19.80 -24.95 -1.24
C LYS A 200 18.27 -24.86 -1.21
N LEU A 201 17.67 -25.00 -2.36
CA LEU A 201 16.21 -25.04 -2.49
C LEU A 201 15.66 -26.33 -1.89
N ASN A 202 14.58 -26.23 -1.13
CA ASN A 202 13.81 -27.39 -0.75
C ASN A 202 12.91 -27.86 -1.90
N HIS A 203 12.27 -29.03 -1.74
CA HIS A 203 11.46 -29.62 -2.77
C HIS A 203 10.27 -28.75 -3.21
N GLU A 204 9.56 -28.13 -2.25
CA GLU A 204 8.42 -27.25 -2.53
C GLU A 204 8.83 -26.00 -3.31
N GLN A 205 9.96 -25.38 -2.94
CA GLN A 205 10.52 -24.22 -3.65
C GLN A 205 10.91 -24.58 -5.09
N ALA A 206 11.56 -25.73 -5.27
CA ALA A 206 11.97 -26.21 -6.60
C ALA A 206 10.75 -26.49 -7.50
N LEU A 207 9.71 -27.12 -6.96
CA LEU A 207 8.44 -27.35 -7.68
C LEU A 207 7.74 -26.05 -8.06
N ALA A 208 7.69 -25.08 -7.14
CA ALA A 208 7.09 -23.78 -7.42
C ALA A 208 7.81 -23.04 -8.55
N ILE A 209 9.15 -23.03 -8.52
CA ILE A 209 9.98 -22.44 -9.58
C ILE A 209 9.77 -23.15 -10.92
N ALA A 210 9.77 -24.47 -10.93
CA ALA A 210 9.55 -25.27 -12.15
C ALA A 210 8.16 -25.01 -12.75
N SER A 211 7.12 -24.93 -11.90
CA SER A 211 5.75 -24.65 -12.33
C SER A 211 5.63 -23.30 -13.04
N VAL A 212 6.21 -22.24 -12.48
CA VAL A 212 6.16 -20.90 -13.11
C VAL A 212 6.98 -20.86 -14.39
N ASN A 213 8.19 -21.46 -14.41
CA ASN A 213 9.08 -21.42 -15.55
C ASN A 213 8.63 -22.31 -16.73
N SER A 214 7.76 -23.29 -16.51
CA SER A 214 7.23 -24.18 -17.56
C SER A 214 6.14 -23.51 -18.41
N GLN A 215 5.52 -22.44 -17.92
CA GLN A 215 4.46 -21.72 -18.62
C GLN A 215 5.02 -20.60 -19.49
N THR A 216 4.37 -20.39 -20.63
CA THR A 216 4.64 -19.29 -21.55
C THR A 216 3.42 -18.36 -21.61
N GLY A 217 3.66 -17.05 -21.68
CA GLY A 217 2.59 -16.07 -21.70
C GLY A 217 2.04 -15.74 -20.31
N PHE A 218 0.78 -15.32 -20.28
CA PHE A 218 0.13 -14.91 -19.02
C PHE A 218 -0.29 -16.13 -18.20
N ALA A 219 0.14 -16.14 -16.95
CA ALA A 219 -0.41 -17.00 -15.90
C ALA A 219 -0.30 -16.27 -14.56
N CYS A 220 -1.30 -16.42 -13.71
CA CYS A 220 -1.32 -15.84 -12.36
C CYS A 220 -1.14 -16.95 -11.32
N TYR A 221 -0.16 -16.76 -10.45
CA TYR A 221 0.20 -17.69 -9.39
C TYR A 221 -0.01 -17.06 -8.02
N LEU A 222 -0.69 -17.78 -7.12
CA LEU A 222 -0.62 -17.51 -5.70
C LEU A 222 0.49 -18.37 -5.10
N LEU A 223 1.55 -17.75 -4.59
CA LEU A 223 2.59 -18.40 -3.79
C LEU A 223 2.27 -18.22 -2.31
N GLU A 224 1.49 -19.15 -1.77
CA GLU A 224 1.17 -19.19 -0.34
C GLU A 224 2.31 -19.88 0.41
N GLY A 225 2.98 -19.13 1.29
CA GLY A 225 4.12 -19.68 2.02
C GLY A 225 4.20 -19.17 3.45
N VAL A 226 4.34 -20.07 4.42
CA VAL A 226 4.48 -19.67 5.83
C VAL A 226 5.61 -18.66 6.03
N THR A 227 5.52 -17.87 7.08
CA THR A 227 6.57 -16.90 7.41
C THR A 227 7.91 -17.61 7.56
N GLY A 228 8.92 -17.18 6.77
CA GLY A 228 10.22 -17.83 6.76
C GLY A 228 10.34 -19.04 5.84
N SER A 229 9.37 -19.32 4.97
CA SER A 229 9.44 -20.40 3.97
C SER A 229 10.41 -20.16 2.81
N GLY A 230 11.04 -18.97 2.74
CA GLY A 230 11.98 -18.63 1.69
C GLY A 230 11.33 -18.15 0.39
N LYS A 231 10.15 -17.55 0.42
CA LYS A 231 9.47 -16.92 -0.76
C LYS A 231 10.42 -16.04 -1.57
N THR A 232 11.25 -15.23 -0.89
CA THR A 232 12.23 -14.36 -1.57
C THR A 232 13.22 -15.15 -2.43
N GLU A 233 13.66 -16.32 -1.96
CA GLU A 233 14.57 -17.17 -2.75
C GLU A 233 13.87 -17.73 -4.00
N VAL A 234 12.59 -18.07 -3.89
CA VAL A 234 11.76 -18.42 -5.07
C VAL A 234 11.72 -17.27 -6.05
N TYR A 235 11.46 -16.02 -5.59
CA TYR A 235 11.43 -14.84 -6.46
C TYR A 235 12.76 -14.63 -7.20
N LEU A 236 13.89 -14.73 -6.49
CA LEU A 236 15.22 -14.58 -7.10
C LEU A 236 15.47 -15.62 -8.19
N ASN A 237 15.06 -16.87 -7.96
CA ASN A 237 15.20 -17.94 -8.95
C ASN A 237 14.23 -17.82 -10.15
N LEU A 238 13.08 -17.16 -9.98
CA LEU A 238 12.15 -16.82 -11.07
C LEU A 238 12.65 -15.66 -11.92
N ILE A 239 13.31 -14.67 -11.31
CA ILE A 239 13.84 -13.49 -11.99
C ILE A 239 15.05 -13.86 -12.86
N LYS A 240 15.90 -14.77 -12.42
CA LYS A 240 17.11 -15.17 -13.13
C LYS A 240 16.89 -15.48 -14.63
N PRO A 241 16.03 -16.46 -15.01
CA PRO A 241 15.83 -16.79 -16.42
C PRO A 241 15.19 -15.66 -17.24
N VAL A 242 14.49 -14.73 -16.60
CA VAL A 242 13.95 -13.53 -17.23
C VAL A 242 15.09 -12.58 -17.63
N LEU A 243 16.02 -12.33 -16.71
CA LEU A 243 17.19 -11.48 -16.95
C LEU A 243 18.14 -12.10 -17.98
N GLU A 244 18.35 -13.42 -17.96
CA GLU A 244 19.15 -14.16 -18.95
C GLU A 244 18.60 -14.05 -20.37
N LYS A 245 17.27 -13.93 -20.50
CA LYS A 245 16.60 -13.61 -21.78
C LYS A 245 16.66 -12.12 -22.15
N GLY A 246 17.37 -11.32 -21.37
CA GLY A 246 17.45 -9.87 -21.56
C GLY A 246 16.16 -9.13 -21.24
N LYS A 247 15.19 -9.72 -20.55
CA LYS A 247 13.93 -9.08 -20.12
C LYS A 247 14.05 -8.47 -18.74
N GLN A 248 13.12 -7.57 -18.42
CA GLN A 248 13.08 -6.85 -17.15
C GLN A 248 12.12 -7.50 -16.16
N ALA A 249 12.39 -7.34 -14.86
CA ALA A 249 11.53 -7.80 -13.78
C ALA A 249 10.98 -6.63 -12.96
N LEU A 250 9.68 -6.69 -12.63
CA LEU A 250 9.04 -5.78 -11.68
C LEU A 250 8.76 -6.53 -10.37
N VAL A 251 9.24 -5.97 -9.27
CA VAL A 251 8.98 -6.48 -7.92
C VAL A 251 8.25 -5.41 -7.13
N LEU A 252 6.99 -5.67 -6.80
CA LEU A 252 6.20 -4.81 -5.93
C LEU A 252 6.34 -5.27 -4.49
N VAL A 253 6.64 -4.33 -3.60
CA VAL A 253 6.71 -4.56 -2.16
C VAL A 253 5.85 -3.50 -1.45
N PRO A 254 5.29 -3.80 -0.25
CA PRO A 254 4.62 -2.78 0.56
C PRO A 254 5.58 -1.64 0.91
N GLU A 255 5.06 -0.43 1.17
CA GLU A 255 5.89 0.74 1.52
C GLU A 255 6.88 0.45 2.66
N ILE A 256 6.43 -0.29 3.68
CA ILE A 256 7.25 -0.69 4.84
C ILE A 256 8.23 -1.83 4.50
N GLY A 257 7.94 -2.61 3.48
CA GLY A 257 8.79 -3.72 2.99
C GLY A 257 9.98 -3.28 2.15
N LEU A 258 9.96 -2.03 1.68
CA LEU A 258 11.02 -1.46 0.85
C LEU A 258 12.21 -0.99 1.71
N THR A 259 12.89 -1.94 2.32
CA THR A 259 14.06 -1.67 3.17
C THR A 259 15.37 -1.79 2.37
N PRO A 260 16.45 -1.10 2.80
CA PRO A 260 17.78 -1.30 2.20
C PRO A 260 18.21 -2.77 2.17
N GLN A 261 17.83 -3.55 3.18
CA GLN A 261 18.10 -4.98 3.24
C GLN A 261 17.40 -5.76 2.11
N THR A 262 16.15 -5.44 1.83
CA THR A 262 15.39 -6.04 0.73
C THR A 262 16.06 -5.72 -0.61
N ILE A 263 16.36 -4.44 -0.87
CA ILE A 263 17.03 -3.99 -2.11
C ILE A 263 18.39 -4.68 -2.27
N ASN A 264 19.19 -4.72 -1.20
CA ASN A 264 20.52 -5.31 -1.21
C ASN A 264 20.52 -6.81 -1.50
N ARG A 265 19.45 -7.55 -1.16
CA ARG A 265 19.32 -8.98 -1.54
C ARG A 265 19.32 -9.15 -3.06
N PHE A 266 18.61 -8.31 -3.79
CA PHE A 266 18.58 -8.33 -5.26
C PHE A 266 19.92 -7.86 -5.84
N LYS A 267 20.49 -6.74 -5.35
CA LYS A 267 21.79 -6.21 -5.80
C LYS A 267 22.96 -7.18 -5.57
N ARG A 268 22.93 -7.95 -4.49
CA ARG A 268 23.95 -8.98 -4.20
C ARG A 268 23.78 -10.23 -5.06
N ARG A 269 22.54 -10.55 -5.46
CA ARG A 269 22.25 -11.76 -6.24
C ARG A 269 22.55 -11.57 -7.72
N PHE A 270 22.28 -10.38 -8.25
CA PHE A 270 22.33 -10.13 -9.68
C PHE A 270 23.31 -9.03 -10.04
N ASN A 271 24.10 -9.31 -11.09
CA ASN A 271 25.02 -8.37 -11.71
C ASN A 271 24.30 -7.55 -12.80
N VAL A 272 23.15 -6.98 -12.44
CA VAL A 272 22.37 -6.10 -13.30
C VAL A 272 21.95 -4.86 -12.51
N PRO A 273 21.74 -3.69 -13.15
CA PRO A 273 21.26 -2.50 -12.48
C PRO A 273 19.86 -2.76 -11.86
N VAL A 274 19.74 -2.39 -10.58
CA VAL A 274 18.50 -2.47 -9.79
C VAL A 274 18.11 -1.07 -9.38
N ASP A 275 16.99 -0.57 -9.89
CA ASP A 275 16.44 0.73 -9.54
C ASP A 275 15.20 0.60 -8.67
N VAL A 276 14.89 1.68 -7.95
CA VAL A 276 13.81 1.70 -6.96
C VAL A 276 12.83 2.83 -7.27
N ILE A 277 11.52 2.56 -7.16
CA ILE A 277 10.47 3.57 -7.36
C ILE A 277 9.53 3.58 -6.15
N HIS A 278 9.57 4.67 -5.37
CA HIS A 278 8.70 4.86 -4.20
C HIS A 278 8.39 6.34 -3.92
N SER A 279 7.50 6.60 -2.97
CA SER A 279 7.01 7.94 -2.61
C SER A 279 8.10 8.87 -2.02
N GLY A 280 9.13 8.31 -1.38
CA GLY A 280 10.21 9.05 -0.74
C GLY A 280 11.31 9.57 -1.70
N LEU A 281 11.28 9.19 -2.99
CA LEU A 281 12.23 9.71 -3.98
C LEU A 281 11.94 11.18 -4.30
N ASN A 282 12.99 11.96 -4.50
CA ASN A 282 12.86 13.30 -5.05
C ASN A 282 12.43 13.27 -6.54
N GLU A 283 12.11 14.43 -7.10
CA GLU A 283 11.58 14.55 -8.47
C GLU A 283 12.55 13.99 -9.54
N THR A 284 13.84 14.26 -9.37
CA THR A 284 14.91 13.83 -10.28
C THR A 284 15.17 12.33 -10.19
N GLU A 285 15.31 11.80 -8.99
CA GLU A 285 15.51 10.36 -8.76
C GLU A 285 14.33 9.54 -9.33
N ARG A 286 13.11 10.01 -9.10
CA ARG A 286 11.91 9.35 -9.62
C ARG A 286 11.84 9.37 -11.14
N LEU A 287 12.22 10.51 -11.77
CA LEU A 287 12.29 10.61 -13.23
C LEU A 287 13.33 9.63 -13.77
N ASN A 288 14.54 9.61 -13.20
CA ASN A 288 15.61 8.73 -13.67
C ASN A 288 15.25 7.25 -13.52
N ALA A 289 14.67 6.84 -12.39
CA ALA A 289 14.23 5.45 -12.19
C ALA A 289 13.09 5.05 -13.16
N TRP A 290 12.17 5.98 -13.46
CA TRP A 290 11.13 5.79 -14.45
C TRP A 290 11.69 5.63 -15.87
N LEU A 291 12.70 6.44 -16.23
CA LEU A 291 13.42 6.35 -17.51
C LEU A 291 14.27 5.10 -17.60
N SER A 292 14.88 4.65 -16.50
CA SER A 292 15.62 3.38 -16.44
C SER A 292 14.75 2.17 -16.79
N ALA A 293 13.49 2.18 -16.41
CA ALA A 293 12.53 1.17 -16.83
C ALA A 293 12.22 1.27 -18.34
N ARG A 294 11.96 2.51 -18.85
CA ARG A 294 11.64 2.78 -20.25
C ARG A 294 12.77 2.42 -21.20
N ASP A 295 13.99 2.81 -20.86
CA ASP A 295 15.15 2.70 -21.74
C ASP A 295 15.98 1.43 -21.49
N LYS A 296 15.42 0.51 -20.67
CA LYS A 296 16.06 -0.78 -20.31
C LYS A 296 17.44 -0.59 -19.65
N ALA A 297 17.63 0.52 -18.94
CA ALA A 297 18.84 0.79 -18.18
C ALA A 297 18.91 -0.06 -16.90
N ALA A 298 17.75 -0.41 -16.31
CA ALA A 298 17.65 -1.33 -15.18
C ALA A 298 17.04 -2.67 -15.60
N GLY A 299 17.62 -3.77 -15.11
CA GLY A 299 17.09 -5.14 -15.30
C GLY A 299 15.98 -5.44 -14.29
N ILE A 300 16.06 -4.86 -13.09
CA ILE A 300 15.07 -5.04 -12.02
C ILE A 300 14.61 -3.67 -11.53
N ILE A 301 13.30 -3.49 -11.46
CA ILE A 301 12.69 -2.37 -10.75
C ILE A 301 11.97 -2.92 -9.51
N ILE A 302 12.38 -2.44 -8.35
CA ILE A 302 11.71 -2.72 -7.08
C ILE A 302 10.93 -1.48 -6.68
N GLY A 303 9.70 -1.63 -6.22
CA GLY A 303 8.99 -0.45 -5.79
C GLY A 303 7.65 -0.71 -5.12
N THR A 304 7.03 0.39 -4.72
CA THR A 304 5.69 0.38 -4.16
C THR A 304 4.64 0.48 -5.28
N ARG A 305 3.39 0.72 -4.95
CA ARG A 305 2.27 0.88 -5.91
C ARG A 305 2.63 1.62 -7.20
N SER A 306 3.34 2.74 -7.08
CA SER A 306 3.65 3.62 -8.21
C SER A 306 4.59 3.00 -9.23
N ALA A 307 5.42 2.04 -8.83
CA ALA A 307 6.31 1.32 -9.74
C ALA A 307 5.54 0.49 -10.79
N LEU A 308 4.32 0.11 -10.45
CA LEU A 308 3.44 -0.63 -11.36
C LEU A 308 3.14 0.13 -12.67
N LEU A 309 3.18 1.46 -12.65
CA LEU A 309 2.86 2.31 -13.80
C LEU A 309 4.10 2.79 -14.57
N ALA A 310 5.29 2.28 -14.23
CA ALA A 310 6.52 2.57 -14.97
C ALA A 310 6.52 1.91 -16.37
N PRO A 311 7.07 2.56 -17.42
CA PRO A 311 7.02 2.08 -18.79
C PRO A 311 8.18 1.12 -19.09
N PHE A 312 8.05 -0.15 -18.75
CA PHE A 312 9.07 -1.14 -19.07
C PHE A 312 9.21 -1.31 -20.59
N ALA A 313 10.45 -1.41 -21.06
CA ALA A 313 10.75 -1.69 -22.46
C ALA A 313 10.40 -3.14 -22.83
N ASP A 314 10.73 -4.09 -21.95
CA ASP A 314 10.51 -5.52 -22.19
C ASP A 314 10.29 -6.25 -20.85
N LEU A 315 9.09 -6.11 -20.30
CA LEU A 315 8.73 -6.77 -19.04
C LEU A 315 8.62 -8.28 -19.23
N GLY A 316 9.25 -9.06 -18.34
CA GLY A 316 9.25 -10.52 -18.40
C GLY A 316 8.55 -11.23 -17.24
N ILE A 317 8.43 -10.57 -16.08
CA ILE A 317 7.74 -11.11 -14.90
C ILE A 317 7.29 -9.96 -13.99
N ILE A 318 6.18 -10.17 -13.30
CA ILE A 318 5.72 -9.31 -12.19
C ILE A 318 5.67 -10.16 -10.91
N ILE A 319 6.24 -9.64 -9.83
CA ILE A 319 6.16 -10.22 -8.50
C ILE A 319 5.50 -9.20 -7.57
N VAL A 320 4.51 -9.64 -6.81
CA VAL A 320 3.84 -8.84 -5.78
C VAL A 320 4.05 -9.54 -4.46
N ASP A 321 4.97 -9.03 -3.66
CA ASP A 321 5.23 -9.58 -2.32
C ASP A 321 4.23 -9.03 -1.31
N GLU A 322 3.85 -9.86 -0.32
CA GLU A 322 2.82 -9.54 0.68
C GLU A 322 1.55 -8.96 0.02
N GLU A 323 0.98 -9.68 -0.98
CA GLU A 323 -0.10 -9.23 -1.86
C GLU A 323 -1.37 -8.76 -1.12
N HIS A 324 -1.55 -9.25 0.10
CA HIS A 324 -2.66 -8.89 1.00
C HIS A 324 -2.52 -7.49 1.62
N ASP A 325 -1.37 -6.84 1.46
CA ASP A 325 -1.08 -5.58 2.15
C ASP A 325 -2.04 -4.46 1.70
N THR A 326 -2.69 -3.81 2.67
CA THR A 326 -3.64 -2.72 2.42
C THR A 326 -3.02 -1.50 1.75
N SER A 327 -1.69 -1.32 1.81
CA SER A 327 -0.99 -0.22 1.14
C SER A 327 -1.03 -0.32 -0.38
N TYR A 328 -1.37 -1.47 -0.95
CA TYR A 328 -1.59 -1.63 -2.38
C TYR A 328 -2.87 -0.96 -2.89
N LYS A 329 -3.83 -0.65 -2.04
CA LYS A 329 -4.99 0.17 -2.40
C LYS A 329 -4.67 1.65 -2.22
N GLN A 330 -4.79 2.43 -3.29
CA GLN A 330 -4.68 3.89 -3.22
C GLN A 330 -5.96 4.47 -2.61
N GLN A 331 -5.80 5.41 -1.66
CA GLN A 331 -6.93 5.96 -0.91
C GLN A 331 -7.46 7.27 -1.52
N ASP A 332 -6.72 7.88 -2.43
CA ASP A 332 -7.06 9.15 -3.09
C ASP A 332 -6.93 9.06 -4.61
N SER A 333 -7.38 10.08 -5.31
CA SER A 333 -7.32 10.18 -6.77
C SER A 333 -7.90 8.94 -7.48
N LEU A 334 -7.14 8.21 -8.27
CA LEU A 334 -7.58 7.05 -9.05
C LEU A 334 -8.11 5.86 -8.19
N ARG A 335 -7.75 5.76 -6.94
CA ARG A 335 -8.14 4.70 -5.98
C ARG A 335 -7.97 3.26 -6.48
N TYR A 336 -6.97 3.03 -7.33
CA TYR A 336 -6.70 1.69 -7.85
C TYR A 336 -6.09 0.76 -6.79
N HIS A 337 -6.30 -0.54 -6.98
CA HIS A 337 -5.63 -1.58 -6.22
C HIS A 337 -4.46 -2.13 -7.03
N ALA A 338 -3.23 -1.93 -6.55
CA ALA A 338 -2.04 -2.28 -7.32
C ALA A 338 -1.92 -3.79 -7.62
N ARG A 339 -2.35 -4.67 -6.72
CA ARG A 339 -2.42 -6.12 -6.98
C ARG A 339 -3.27 -6.42 -8.21
N ASP A 340 -4.49 -5.88 -8.26
CA ASP A 340 -5.45 -6.20 -9.31
C ASP A 340 -5.03 -5.58 -10.65
N VAL A 341 -4.49 -4.35 -10.62
CA VAL A 341 -3.90 -3.72 -11.81
C VAL A 341 -2.64 -4.46 -12.27
N ALA A 342 -1.84 -5.06 -11.35
CA ALA A 342 -0.68 -5.88 -11.70
C ALA A 342 -1.09 -7.16 -12.45
N VAL A 343 -2.17 -7.82 -12.03
CA VAL A 343 -2.72 -8.98 -12.74
C VAL A 343 -3.19 -8.59 -14.14
N MET A 344 -3.91 -7.47 -14.28
CA MET A 344 -4.34 -6.96 -15.58
C MET A 344 -3.14 -6.55 -16.44
N ARG A 345 -2.10 -5.95 -15.86
CA ARG A 345 -0.86 -5.61 -16.55
C ARG A 345 -0.16 -6.85 -17.08
N ALA A 346 0.03 -7.87 -16.23
CA ALA A 346 0.62 -9.15 -16.63
C ALA A 346 -0.15 -9.79 -17.79
N HIS A 347 -1.48 -9.75 -17.75
CA HIS A 347 -2.33 -10.23 -18.84
C HIS A 347 -2.10 -9.44 -20.15
N LYS A 348 -2.05 -8.12 -20.10
CA LYS A 348 -1.79 -7.29 -21.30
C LYS A 348 -0.38 -7.45 -21.84
N GLU A 349 0.61 -7.58 -20.96
CA GLU A 349 2.02 -7.81 -21.34
C GLU A 349 2.29 -9.27 -21.76
N GLN A 350 1.37 -10.22 -21.48
CA GLN A 350 1.51 -11.66 -21.71
C GLN A 350 2.74 -12.23 -20.98
N VAL A 351 2.82 -11.94 -19.68
CA VAL A 351 3.89 -12.39 -18.79
C VAL A 351 3.32 -13.04 -17.51
N PRO A 352 4.07 -13.93 -16.86
CA PRO A 352 3.66 -14.50 -15.59
C PRO A 352 3.64 -13.45 -14.48
N ILE A 353 2.72 -13.64 -13.52
CA ILE A 353 2.66 -12.86 -12.27
C ILE A 353 2.60 -13.79 -11.08
N VAL A 354 3.38 -13.48 -10.04
CA VAL A 354 3.40 -14.22 -8.78
C VAL A 354 2.95 -13.29 -7.65
N LEU A 355 1.87 -13.68 -7.01
CA LEU A 355 1.31 -13.02 -5.82
C LEU A 355 1.76 -13.81 -4.59
N GLY A 356 2.70 -13.27 -3.82
CA GLY A 356 3.28 -13.95 -2.67
C GLY A 356 2.69 -13.47 -1.35
N SER A 357 2.33 -14.40 -0.47
CA SER A 357 1.85 -14.07 0.88
C SER A 357 1.96 -15.26 1.81
N ALA A 358 2.11 -14.99 3.12
CA ALA A 358 1.90 -15.98 4.18
C ALA A 358 0.42 -16.04 4.61
N THR A 359 -0.32 -14.99 4.30
CA THR A 359 -1.70 -14.75 4.71
C THR A 359 -2.46 -14.14 3.53
N PRO A 360 -2.73 -14.92 2.46
CA PRO A 360 -3.35 -14.40 1.26
C PRO A 360 -4.65 -13.66 1.53
N ALA A 361 -4.90 -12.58 0.79
CA ALA A 361 -6.21 -11.94 0.80
C ALA A 361 -7.29 -12.94 0.37
N LEU A 362 -8.46 -12.88 0.99
CA LEU A 362 -9.53 -13.86 0.74
C LEU A 362 -9.99 -13.85 -0.72
N GLU A 363 -9.92 -12.70 -1.41
CA GLU A 363 -10.20 -12.61 -2.85
C GLU A 363 -9.16 -13.37 -3.68
N THR A 364 -7.87 -13.25 -3.32
CA THR A 364 -6.79 -13.97 -4.01
C THR A 364 -6.87 -15.46 -3.77
N LEU A 365 -7.13 -15.86 -2.51
CA LEU A 365 -7.31 -17.26 -2.14
C LEU A 365 -8.52 -17.88 -2.86
N HIS A 366 -9.66 -17.17 -2.89
CA HIS A 366 -10.84 -17.60 -3.63
C HIS A 366 -10.55 -17.81 -5.12
N ASN A 367 -9.80 -16.93 -5.77
CA ASN A 367 -9.41 -17.07 -7.16
C ASN A 367 -8.49 -18.30 -7.37
N ALA A 368 -7.61 -18.60 -6.42
CA ALA A 368 -6.77 -19.79 -6.46
C ALA A 368 -7.60 -21.08 -6.26
N LEU A 369 -8.50 -21.10 -5.28
CA LEU A 369 -9.38 -22.26 -5.01
C LEU A 369 -10.37 -22.51 -6.15
N SER A 370 -10.82 -21.49 -6.86
CA SER A 370 -11.68 -21.61 -8.04
C SER A 370 -10.94 -21.95 -9.34
N GLY A 371 -9.63 -22.16 -9.28
CA GLY A 371 -8.80 -22.52 -10.44
C GLY A 371 -8.49 -21.36 -11.41
N LYS A 372 -8.86 -20.11 -11.06
CA LYS A 372 -8.48 -18.93 -11.85
C LYS A 372 -7.00 -18.58 -11.73
N TYR A 373 -6.40 -18.86 -10.57
CA TYR A 373 -4.98 -18.72 -10.30
C TYR A 373 -4.37 -20.08 -9.99
N HIS A 374 -3.13 -20.30 -10.39
CA HIS A 374 -2.38 -21.45 -9.95
C HIS A 374 -2.00 -21.30 -8.49
N HIS A 375 -2.21 -22.34 -7.70
CA HIS A 375 -1.93 -22.33 -6.26
C HIS A 375 -0.64 -23.08 -5.97
N LEU A 376 0.37 -22.38 -5.47
CA LEU A 376 1.67 -22.92 -5.06
C LEU A 376 1.82 -22.76 -3.55
N THR A 377 2.20 -23.79 -2.83
CA THR A 377 2.30 -23.79 -1.38
C THR A 377 3.72 -24.09 -0.91
N LEU A 378 4.18 -23.35 0.10
CA LEU A 378 5.43 -23.56 0.81
C LEU A 378 5.13 -23.74 2.30
N THR A 379 5.03 -24.99 2.73
CA THR A 379 4.61 -25.34 4.10
C THR A 379 5.79 -25.41 5.07
N GLN A 380 7.00 -25.63 4.56
CA GLN A 380 8.20 -25.80 5.36
C GLN A 380 8.89 -24.45 5.63
N ARG A 381 9.25 -24.19 6.88
CA ARG A 381 10.11 -23.06 7.25
C ARG A 381 11.56 -23.35 6.86
N ALA A 382 12.26 -22.37 6.33
CA ALA A 382 13.70 -22.45 6.12
C ALA A 382 14.39 -22.18 7.48
N GLY A 383 14.94 -23.21 8.13
CA GLY A 383 15.66 -23.13 9.41
C GLY A 383 14.92 -23.76 10.60
N SER A 384 15.60 -23.78 11.77
CA SER A 384 15.17 -24.45 13.00
C SER A 384 14.36 -23.56 13.94
N ALA A 385 13.44 -22.73 13.42
CA ALA A 385 12.64 -21.85 14.26
C ALA A 385 11.67 -22.63 15.16
N VAL A 386 11.75 -22.37 16.48
CA VAL A 386 10.86 -22.97 17.48
C VAL A 386 9.43 -22.43 17.29
N PRO A 387 8.38 -23.25 17.37
CA PRO A 387 6.99 -22.79 17.32
C PRO A 387 6.70 -21.82 18.47
N THR A 388 5.91 -20.79 18.19
CA THR A 388 5.39 -19.88 19.22
C THR A 388 4.23 -20.51 19.97
N THR A 389 4.12 -20.23 21.26
CA THR A 389 2.94 -20.60 22.07
C THR A 389 1.91 -19.46 22.02
N ASN A 390 0.65 -19.80 21.80
CA ASN A 390 -0.44 -18.84 21.77
C ASN A 390 -1.28 -18.95 23.04
N LYS A 391 -1.57 -17.81 23.69
CA LYS A 391 -2.45 -17.73 24.88
C LYS A 391 -3.58 -16.75 24.62
N VAL A 392 -4.78 -17.09 25.06
CA VAL A 392 -5.92 -16.18 25.08
C VAL A 392 -6.28 -15.85 26.51
N LEU A 393 -6.43 -14.58 26.79
CA LEU A 393 -6.85 -14.07 28.09
C LEU A 393 -8.28 -13.55 27.96
N ASP A 394 -9.22 -14.20 28.68
CA ASP A 394 -10.57 -13.69 28.86
C ASP A 394 -10.52 -12.49 29.81
N VAL A 395 -10.98 -11.35 29.34
CA VAL A 395 -10.98 -10.11 30.11
C VAL A 395 -12.37 -9.69 30.62
N LYS A 396 -13.38 -10.55 30.45
CA LYS A 396 -14.74 -10.28 30.98
C LYS A 396 -14.70 -10.04 32.48
N GLY A 397 -15.27 -8.92 32.91
CA GLY A 397 -15.33 -8.54 34.33
C GLY A 397 -14.01 -8.35 35.04
N GLN A 398 -12.88 -8.37 34.33
CA GLN A 398 -11.55 -8.15 34.92
C GLN A 398 -11.21 -6.66 34.95
N TYR A 399 -10.61 -6.20 36.05
CA TYR A 399 -10.05 -4.86 36.07
C TYR A 399 -8.90 -4.74 35.05
N LEU A 400 -9.00 -3.74 34.16
CA LEU A 400 -7.98 -3.44 33.16
C LEU A 400 -7.27 -2.15 33.51
N GLU A 401 -5.97 -2.23 33.73
CA GLU A 401 -5.13 -1.07 33.97
C GLU A 401 -4.67 -0.48 32.61
N SER A 402 -5.32 0.58 32.15
CA SER A 402 -5.12 1.17 30.82
C SER A 402 -5.23 0.14 29.68
N GLY A 403 -6.17 -0.78 29.76
CA GLY A 403 -6.39 -1.82 28.77
C GLY A 403 -5.52 -3.06 28.94
N LEU A 404 -4.69 -3.14 29.99
CA LEU A 404 -3.87 -4.31 30.31
C LEU A 404 -4.48 -5.10 31.47
N SER A 405 -4.69 -6.38 31.28
CA SER A 405 -5.14 -7.29 32.34
C SER A 405 -3.99 -7.69 33.28
N ALA A 406 -4.28 -7.97 34.53
CA ALA A 406 -3.28 -8.40 35.50
C ALA A 406 -2.49 -9.64 35.05
N PRO A 407 -3.07 -10.68 34.42
CA PRO A 407 -2.32 -11.79 33.83
C PRO A 407 -1.32 -11.36 32.76
N LEU A 408 -1.70 -10.41 31.87
CA LEU A 408 -0.78 -9.90 30.86
C LEU A 408 0.37 -9.12 31.48
N ILE A 409 0.11 -8.26 32.46
CA ILE A 409 1.15 -7.53 33.20
C ILE A 409 2.14 -8.50 33.87
N ALA A 410 1.66 -9.62 34.41
CA ALA A 410 2.52 -10.66 35.02
C ALA A 410 3.40 -11.33 33.95
N GLU A 411 2.87 -11.69 32.80
CA GLU A 411 3.68 -12.26 31.70
C GLU A 411 4.71 -11.24 31.18
N MET A 412 4.35 -9.98 31.02
CA MET A 412 5.29 -8.93 30.64
C MET A 412 6.46 -8.84 31.63
N ARG A 413 6.18 -8.83 32.94
CA ARG A 413 7.22 -8.82 33.98
C ARG A 413 8.16 -10.01 33.90
N LYS A 414 7.64 -11.20 33.64
CA LYS A 414 8.40 -12.42 33.48
C LYS A 414 9.41 -12.33 32.34
N HIS A 415 8.96 -11.86 31.15
CA HIS A 415 9.82 -11.70 29.98
C HIS A 415 10.85 -10.59 30.16
N LEU A 416 10.46 -9.44 30.72
CA LEU A 416 11.34 -8.30 30.99
C LEU A 416 12.45 -8.67 32.05
N LYS A 417 12.10 -9.37 33.14
CA LYS A 417 13.06 -9.87 34.12
C LYS A 417 14.05 -10.88 33.55
N ALA A 418 13.67 -11.62 32.52
CA ALA A 418 14.54 -12.53 31.78
C ALA A 418 15.47 -11.81 30.79
N GLY A 419 15.48 -10.47 30.76
CA GLY A 419 16.28 -9.65 29.83
C GLY A 419 15.77 -9.65 28.39
N ASN A 420 14.51 -9.99 28.17
CA ASN A 420 13.89 -10.01 26.85
C ASN A 420 13.06 -8.73 26.57
N GLN A 421 12.73 -8.52 25.32
CA GLN A 421 11.85 -7.42 24.89
C GLN A 421 10.40 -7.92 24.77
N VAL A 422 9.46 -7.01 25.05
CA VAL A 422 8.01 -7.22 24.92
C VAL A 422 7.46 -6.29 23.87
N MET A 423 6.53 -6.77 23.06
CA MET A 423 5.90 -5.98 22.01
C MET A 423 4.38 -5.97 22.18
N LEU A 424 3.79 -4.77 22.25
CA LEU A 424 2.36 -4.54 22.41
C LEU A 424 1.78 -4.00 21.12
N PHE A 425 0.79 -4.69 20.58
CA PHE A 425 0.05 -4.26 19.39
C PHE A 425 -1.32 -3.72 19.74
N LEU A 426 -1.58 -2.52 19.22
CA LEU A 426 -2.89 -1.89 19.23
C LEU A 426 -3.44 -1.85 17.81
N ASN A 427 -4.61 -2.41 17.61
CA ASN A 427 -5.28 -2.40 16.32
C ASN A 427 -6.12 -1.12 16.15
N ARG A 428 -5.45 0.01 15.85
CA ARG A 428 -6.02 1.38 15.92
C ARG A 428 -6.60 1.92 14.62
N ARG A 429 -6.62 1.16 13.52
CA ARG A 429 -7.04 1.73 12.22
C ARG A 429 -8.51 1.45 11.92
N GLY A 430 -9.31 2.53 11.88
CA GLY A 430 -10.57 2.60 11.14
C GLY A 430 -11.76 1.86 11.75
N PHE A 431 -11.67 1.37 12.97
CA PHE A 431 -12.80 0.69 13.59
C PHE A 431 -13.69 1.69 14.29
N SER A 432 -14.94 1.75 13.85
CA SER A 432 -16.01 2.35 14.60
C SER A 432 -16.30 1.41 15.78
N PRO A 433 -16.09 1.84 17.03
CA PRO A 433 -16.18 0.94 18.18
C PRO A 433 -17.63 0.47 18.36
N ALA A 434 -17.83 -0.84 18.39
CA ALA A 434 -19.09 -1.41 18.83
C ALA A 434 -19.29 -1.09 20.32
N LEU A 435 -20.53 -0.90 20.73
CA LEU A 435 -20.86 -0.75 22.16
C LEU A 435 -20.95 -2.15 22.78
N MET A 436 -20.13 -2.41 23.79
CA MET A 436 -19.99 -3.71 24.41
C MET A 436 -20.08 -3.62 25.94
N CYS A 437 -20.56 -4.66 26.58
CA CYS A 437 -20.54 -4.80 28.02
C CYS A 437 -19.26 -5.44 28.50
N HIS A 438 -18.53 -4.77 29.38
CA HIS A 438 -17.27 -5.28 29.94
C HIS A 438 -17.48 -6.52 30.83
N GLU A 439 -18.61 -6.57 31.56
CA GLU A 439 -18.88 -7.64 32.51
C GLU A 439 -19.22 -8.98 31.85
N CYS A 440 -20.10 -8.97 30.84
CA CYS A 440 -20.61 -10.21 30.23
C CYS A 440 -20.24 -10.39 28.76
N GLY A 441 -19.59 -9.40 28.13
CA GLY A 441 -19.24 -9.44 26.71
C GLY A 441 -20.45 -9.14 25.78
N TRP A 442 -21.64 -8.84 26.26
CA TRP A 442 -22.78 -8.51 25.40
C TRP A 442 -22.44 -7.34 24.45
N ILE A 443 -22.86 -7.45 23.20
CA ILE A 443 -22.62 -6.44 22.16
C ILE A 443 -23.97 -5.91 21.65
N ALA A 444 -24.04 -4.62 21.36
CA ALA A 444 -25.22 -3.98 20.82
C ALA A 444 -25.48 -4.37 19.36
N GLU A 445 -26.35 -5.33 19.11
CA GLU A 445 -26.73 -5.79 17.78
C GLU A 445 -27.79 -4.89 17.16
N CYS A 446 -27.75 -4.74 15.83
CA CYS A 446 -28.73 -3.95 15.09
C CYS A 446 -30.09 -4.66 15.08
N LYS A 447 -31.16 -3.91 15.38
CA LYS A 447 -32.54 -4.46 15.38
C LYS A 447 -33.12 -4.71 13.97
N ARG A 448 -32.41 -4.29 12.89
CA ARG A 448 -32.92 -4.38 11.52
C ARG A 448 -32.09 -5.26 10.61
N CYS A 449 -30.83 -5.59 10.99
CA CYS A 449 -29.96 -6.45 10.23
C CYS A 449 -28.89 -7.08 11.14
N ASP A 450 -28.16 -8.07 10.66
CA ASP A 450 -27.17 -8.86 11.41
C ASP A 450 -25.82 -8.12 11.62
N ALA A 451 -25.82 -6.79 11.65
CA ALA A 451 -24.65 -5.97 11.95
C ALA A 451 -24.70 -5.43 13.37
N TYR A 452 -23.57 -4.90 13.86
CA TYR A 452 -23.47 -4.30 15.18
C TYR A 452 -23.66 -2.79 15.14
N TYR A 453 -24.19 -2.22 16.23
CA TYR A 453 -24.26 -0.78 16.40
C TYR A 453 -22.89 -0.21 16.75
N THR A 454 -22.56 0.87 16.10
CA THR A 454 -21.36 1.69 16.37
C THR A 454 -21.74 2.87 17.26
N PHE A 455 -20.96 3.15 18.28
CA PHE A 455 -21.13 4.31 19.16
C PHE A 455 -20.58 5.59 18.54
N HIS A 456 -21.40 6.63 18.51
CA HIS A 456 -21.05 7.97 18.06
C HIS A 456 -21.05 8.95 19.24
N GLN A 457 -19.87 9.24 19.78
CA GLN A 457 -19.70 10.10 20.94
C GLN A 457 -20.25 11.51 20.74
N TYR A 458 -20.10 12.09 19.55
CA TYR A 458 -20.54 13.46 19.28
C TYR A 458 -22.06 13.64 19.29
N SER A 459 -22.80 12.68 18.71
CA SER A 459 -24.27 12.68 18.65
C SER A 459 -24.92 11.94 19.80
N ASN A 460 -24.14 11.30 20.68
CA ASN A 460 -24.59 10.48 21.79
C ASN A 460 -25.65 9.44 21.37
N GLU A 461 -25.36 8.75 20.27
CA GLU A 461 -26.21 7.74 19.68
C GLU A 461 -25.42 6.50 19.25
N ILE A 462 -26.11 5.39 19.09
CA ILE A 462 -25.58 4.19 18.44
C ILE A 462 -26.22 4.04 17.07
N ARG A 463 -25.41 3.76 16.04
CA ARG A 463 -25.86 3.69 14.66
C ARG A 463 -25.30 2.45 13.94
N CYS A 464 -26.14 1.82 13.16
CA CYS A 464 -25.73 0.76 12.25
C CYS A 464 -25.24 1.35 10.92
N HIS A 465 -23.97 1.14 10.58
CA HIS A 465 -23.41 1.61 9.31
C HIS A 465 -23.81 0.77 8.09
N HIS A 466 -24.47 -0.37 8.31
CA HIS A 466 -24.98 -1.21 7.24
C HIS A 466 -26.38 -0.74 6.77
N CYS A 467 -27.36 -0.65 7.66
CA CYS A 467 -28.75 -0.31 7.28
C CYS A 467 -29.19 1.11 7.66
N GLY A 468 -28.34 1.90 8.32
CA GLY A 468 -28.64 3.27 8.76
C GLY A 468 -29.53 3.36 10.00
N SER A 469 -29.94 2.25 10.61
CA SER A 469 -30.74 2.25 11.86
C SER A 469 -29.97 2.99 12.96
N GLN A 470 -30.67 3.84 13.70
CA GLN A 470 -30.08 4.60 14.81
C GLN A 470 -31.00 4.57 16.02
N GLN A 471 -30.40 4.65 17.20
CA GLN A 471 -31.14 4.76 18.48
C GLN A 471 -30.27 5.51 19.52
N PRO A 472 -30.87 6.05 20.58
CA PRO A 472 -30.11 6.63 21.70
C PRO A 472 -29.12 5.63 22.30
N VAL A 473 -28.06 6.13 22.92
CA VAL A 473 -27.09 5.29 23.63
C VAL A 473 -27.79 4.48 24.72
N ILE A 474 -27.49 3.20 24.76
CA ILE A 474 -27.92 2.30 25.81
C ILE A 474 -26.99 2.54 27.01
N HIS A 475 -27.55 2.80 28.20
CA HIS A 475 -26.78 3.04 29.42
C HIS A 475 -26.70 1.83 30.34
N GLN A 476 -27.42 0.77 30.02
CA GLN A 476 -27.47 -0.47 30.79
C GLN A 476 -27.43 -1.68 29.87
N CYS A 477 -26.59 -2.65 30.18
CA CYS A 477 -26.45 -3.86 29.40
C CYS A 477 -27.76 -4.64 29.33
N GLN A 478 -28.20 -5.02 28.15
CA GLN A 478 -29.43 -5.80 27.94
C GLN A 478 -29.25 -7.28 28.32
N GLY A 479 -27.99 -7.76 28.44
CA GLY A 479 -27.71 -9.14 28.85
C GLY A 479 -27.64 -9.34 30.36
N CYS A 480 -26.94 -8.47 31.11
CA CYS A 480 -26.67 -8.65 32.53
C CYS A 480 -27.07 -7.47 33.41
N GLY A 481 -27.60 -6.38 32.85
CA GLY A 481 -28.00 -5.19 33.60
C GLY A 481 -26.86 -4.28 34.07
N SER A 482 -25.61 -4.61 33.79
CA SER A 482 -24.44 -3.78 34.17
C SER A 482 -24.45 -2.42 33.46
N THR A 483 -23.92 -1.41 34.12
CA THR A 483 -23.68 -0.09 33.54
C THR A 483 -22.26 0.05 32.96
N GLN A 484 -21.42 -1.01 33.03
CA GLN A 484 -20.07 -1.06 32.52
C GLN A 484 -20.07 -1.30 31.00
N LEU A 485 -20.68 -0.36 30.27
CA LEU A 485 -20.66 -0.36 28.81
C LEU A 485 -19.41 0.40 28.34
N VAL A 486 -18.60 -0.28 27.53
CA VAL A 486 -17.33 0.24 27.04
C VAL A 486 -17.36 0.37 25.53
N THR A 487 -16.68 1.38 25.03
CA THR A 487 -16.30 1.47 23.64
C THR A 487 -14.86 0.97 23.53
N VAL A 488 -14.63 -0.01 22.70
CA VAL A 488 -13.31 -0.66 22.59
C VAL A 488 -12.28 0.31 22.01
N GLY A 489 -11.14 0.49 22.68
CA GLY A 489 -9.98 1.21 22.17
C GLY A 489 -9.19 1.99 23.21
N VAL A 490 -7.93 1.61 23.45
CA VAL A 490 -6.98 2.36 24.27
C VAL A 490 -6.09 3.22 23.36
N GLY A 491 -5.82 4.48 23.74
CA GLY A 491 -4.90 5.36 23.01
C GLY A 491 -3.44 4.93 23.21
N THR A 492 -2.64 4.92 22.14
CA THR A 492 -1.19 4.58 22.22
C THR A 492 -0.42 5.50 23.14
N GLU A 493 -0.77 6.78 23.23
CA GLU A 493 -0.12 7.75 24.13
C GLU A 493 -0.44 7.48 25.58
N GLN A 494 -1.70 7.18 25.88
CA GLN A 494 -2.14 6.84 27.22
C GLN A 494 -1.48 5.54 27.69
N LEU A 495 -1.38 4.55 26.81
CA LEU A 495 -0.69 3.28 27.12
C LEU A 495 0.80 3.50 27.39
N GLU A 496 1.49 4.35 26.62
CA GLU A 496 2.91 4.67 26.80
C GLU A 496 3.18 5.29 28.18
N GLN A 497 2.35 6.28 28.56
CA GLN A 497 2.44 6.93 29.87
C GLN A 497 2.21 5.96 31.02
N GLN A 498 1.24 5.08 30.89
CA GLN A 498 0.91 4.09 31.89
C GLN A 498 2.01 3.03 32.05
N LEU A 499 2.59 2.59 30.94
CA LEU A 499 3.70 1.62 30.98
C LEU A 499 4.93 2.19 31.67
N ALA A 500 5.20 3.48 31.56
CA ALA A 500 6.27 4.13 32.29
C ALA A 500 6.03 4.14 33.82
N GLN A 501 4.78 4.10 34.27
CA GLN A 501 4.42 3.97 35.69
C GLN A 501 4.48 2.52 36.19
N LEU A 502 3.96 1.57 35.37
CA LEU A 502 3.91 0.15 35.70
C LEU A 502 5.29 -0.53 35.67
N PHE A 503 6.18 -0.02 34.81
CA PHE A 503 7.51 -0.59 34.56
C PHE A 503 8.58 0.49 34.52
N PRO A 504 8.82 1.24 35.63
CA PRO A 504 9.75 2.38 35.66
C PRO A 504 11.20 1.99 35.36
N GLU A 505 11.56 0.73 35.53
CA GLU A 505 12.91 0.19 35.26
C GLU A 505 13.15 -0.10 33.79
N TYR A 506 12.08 -0.11 32.92
CA TYR A 506 12.14 -0.53 31.53
C TYR A 506 11.71 0.59 30.61
N LYS A 507 12.56 0.95 29.66
CA LYS A 507 12.24 1.98 28.68
C LYS A 507 11.23 1.47 27.64
N ALA A 508 10.15 2.21 27.45
CA ALA A 508 9.18 1.99 26.39
C ALA A 508 9.44 2.90 25.19
N ILE A 509 9.10 2.44 23.98
CA ILE A 509 9.12 3.25 22.77
C ILE A 509 7.84 3.01 21.96
N ARG A 510 7.26 4.11 21.47
CA ARG A 510 6.10 4.08 20.57
C ARG A 510 6.52 4.26 19.11
N ILE A 511 6.10 3.32 18.26
CA ILE A 511 6.30 3.38 16.81
C ILE A 511 4.95 3.37 16.10
N ASP A 512 4.51 4.55 15.73
CA ASP A 512 3.32 4.76 14.93
C ASP A 512 3.59 5.82 13.83
N ARG A 513 2.59 6.08 12.97
CA ARG A 513 2.72 7.02 11.86
C ARG A 513 3.03 8.46 12.32
N ASP A 514 2.60 8.82 13.51
CA ASP A 514 2.79 10.17 14.04
C ASP A 514 4.18 10.35 14.66
N SER A 515 4.69 9.33 15.37
CA SER A 515 6.03 9.34 15.96
C SER A 515 7.15 9.24 14.91
N THR A 516 6.86 8.72 13.70
CA THR A 516 7.86 8.45 12.65
C THR A 516 7.74 9.37 11.43
N ARG A 517 7.12 10.54 11.56
CA ARG A 517 6.94 11.49 10.43
C ARG A 517 8.23 12.10 9.89
N ARG A 518 9.29 12.22 10.68
CA ARG A 518 10.56 12.79 10.25
C ARG A 518 11.36 11.75 9.47
N LYS A 519 11.95 12.15 8.35
CA LYS A 519 12.84 11.26 7.55
C LYS A 519 13.99 10.77 8.43
N GLY A 520 14.22 9.46 8.48
CA GLY A 520 15.25 8.83 9.29
C GLY A 520 14.83 8.43 10.70
N SER A 521 13.74 8.97 11.25
CA SER A 521 13.34 8.70 12.64
C SER A 521 12.90 7.25 12.89
N LEU A 522 12.41 6.55 11.87
CA LEU A 522 12.05 5.14 11.97
C LEU A 522 13.31 4.27 12.02
N GLU A 523 14.27 4.55 11.14
CA GLU A 523 15.54 3.83 11.07
C GLU A 523 16.33 3.96 12.38
N ASP A 524 16.42 5.19 12.92
CA ASP A 524 17.08 5.46 14.20
C ASP A 524 16.41 4.70 15.37
N ALA A 525 15.06 4.72 15.42
CA ALA A 525 14.29 4.00 16.43
C ALA A 525 14.52 2.48 16.35
N LEU A 526 14.54 1.92 15.14
CA LEU A 526 14.76 0.50 14.90
C LEU A 526 16.20 0.07 15.28
N GLU A 527 17.17 0.94 15.05
CA GLU A 527 18.55 0.68 15.46
C GLU A 527 18.70 0.68 16.98
N SER A 528 18.13 1.67 17.67
CA SER A 528 18.10 1.74 19.14
C SER A 528 17.39 0.53 19.76
N ILE A 529 16.31 0.03 19.17
CA ILE A 529 15.64 -1.20 19.61
C ILE A 529 16.57 -2.42 19.46
N ARG A 530 17.26 -2.54 18.33
CA ARG A 530 18.22 -3.66 18.11
C ARG A 530 19.39 -3.64 19.07
N LYS A 531 19.84 -2.45 19.48
CA LYS A 531 20.87 -2.26 20.50
C LYS A 531 20.39 -2.59 21.91
N GLY A 532 19.07 -2.82 22.11
CA GLY A 532 18.50 -3.14 23.42
C GLY A 532 18.26 -1.92 24.31
N GLU A 533 18.26 -0.70 23.76
CA GLU A 533 18.01 0.54 24.51
C GLU A 533 16.57 0.65 25.00
N TYR A 534 15.64 -0.05 24.31
CA TYR A 534 14.23 -0.13 24.63
C TYR A 534 13.80 -1.57 24.90
N HIS A 535 12.96 -1.74 25.92
CA HIS A 535 12.52 -3.05 26.41
C HIS A 535 11.06 -3.34 26.08
N ILE A 536 10.22 -2.29 26.03
CA ILE A 536 8.80 -2.39 25.70
C ILE A 536 8.54 -1.62 24.40
N LEU A 537 8.05 -2.33 23.41
CA LEU A 537 7.74 -1.76 22.09
C LEU A 537 6.23 -1.64 21.96
N ILE A 538 5.74 -0.43 21.70
CA ILE A 538 4.32 -0.15 21.49
C ILE A 538 4.12 0.23 20.03
N GLY A 539 3.23 -0.46 19.34
CA GLY A 539 3.02 -0.09 17.95
C GLY A 539 1.75 -0.61 17.32
N THR A 540 1.61 -0.18 16.10
CA THR A 540 0.56 -0.60 15.19
C THR A 540 1.15 -1.49 14.10
N GLN A 541 0.45 -1.69 12.99
CA GLN A 541 0.89 -2.52 11.85
C GLN A 541 2.31 -2.19 11.33
N MET A 542 2.89 -1.02 11.64
CA MET A 542 4.24 -0.67 11.21
C MET A 542 5.31 -1.57 11.84
N LEU A 543 5.17 -1.96 13.11
CA LEU A 543 6.09 -2.89 13.79
C LEU A 543 5.94 -4.34 13.32
N ALA A 544 4.74 -4.72 12.86
CA ALA A 544 4.49 -6.09 12.39
C ALA A 544 5.24 -6.44 11.11
N LYS A 545 5.66 -5.45 10.32
CA LYS A 545 6.13 -5.63 8.94
C LYS A 545 7.62 -5.32 8.78
N GLY A 546 8.33 -6.17 8.03
CA GLY A 546 9.67 -5.87 7.48
C GLY A 546 10.86 -5.88 8.45
N HIS A 547 10.66 -5.88 9.78
CA HIS A 547 11.73 -5.75 10.75
C HIS A 547 11.97 -7.02 11.55
N HIS A 548 13.21 -7.28 11.91
CA HIS A 548 13.61 -8.41 12.73
C HIS A 548 14.03 -7.92 14.12
N PHE A 549 13.38 -8.46 15.16
CA PHE A 549 13.64 -8.15 16.57
C PHE A 549 14.00 -9.46 17.31
N PRO A 550 15.29 -9.84 17.37
CA PRO A 550 15.72 -11.14 17.89
C PRO A 550 15.45 -11.31 19.38
N ASN A 551 15.32 -10.22 20.12
CA ASN A 551 15.13 -10.23 21.57
C ASN A 551 13.66 -10.16 22.00
N VAL A 552 12.72 -10.01 21.07
CA VAL A 552 11.27 -10.00 21.35
C VAL A 552 10.80 -11.44 21.54
N THR A 553 10.42 -11.77 22.78
CA THR A 553 9.90 -13.10 23.14
C THR A 553 8.44 -13.09 23.55
N LEU A 554 7.86 -11.95 23.90
CA LEU A 554 6.43 -11.78 24.15
C LEU A 554 5.84 -10.76 23.19
N VAL A 555 4.74 -11.15 22.56
CA VAL A 555 3.93 -10.25 21.75
C VAL A 555 2.49 -10.29 22.22
N ALA A 556 1.89 -9.13 22.52
CA ALA A 556 0.51 -9.03 22.96
C ALA A 556 -0.36 -8.22 21.98
N LEU A 557 -1.54 -8.75 21.63
CA LEU A 557 -2.59 -8.05 20.89
C LEU A 557 -3.67 -7.59 21.86
N LEU A 558 -3.91 -6.29 21.96
CA LEU A 558 -4.71 -5.70 23.02
C LEU A 558 -6.19 -5.44 22.63
N ASP A 559 -6.47 -5.14 21.38
CA ASP A 559 -7.82 -4.77 20.90
C ASP A 559 -8.30 -5.75 19.82
N VAL A 560 -8.58 -6.98 20.24
CA VAL A 560 -9.05 -8.05 19.36
C VAL A 560 -10.54 -7.89 19.04
N ASP A 561 -11.35 -7.54 20.04
CA ASP A 561 -12.80 -7.45 19.93
C ASP A 561 -13.27 -6.39 18.93
N GLY A 562 -12.58 -5.23 18.90
CA GLY A 562 -12.86 -4.18 17.92
C GLY A 562 -12.73 -4.64 16.48
N SER A 563 -11.93 -5.68 16.21
CA SER A 563 -11.79 -6.26 14.89
C SER A 563 -12.81 -7.36 14.61
N LEU A 564 -13.15 -8.16 15.59
CA LEU A 564 -14.11 -9.25 15.45
C LEU A 564 -15.54 -8.72 15.21
N TYR A 565 -15.87 -7.61 15.88
CA TYR A 565 -17.23 -7.02 15.86
C TYR A 565 -17.29 -5.68 15.13
N SER A 566 -16.37 -5.46 14.19
CA SER A 566 -16.36 -4.27 13.34
C SER A 566 -17.50 -4.30 12.33
N SER A 567 -18.02 -3.12 11.99
CA SER A 567 -18.90 -2.94 10.83
C SER A 567 -18.20 -3.17 9.48
N ASP A 568 -16.87 -3.17 9.45
CA ASP A 568 -16.07 -3.54 8.27
C ASP A 568 -15.82 -5.05 8.27
N PHE A 569 -16.48 -5.77 7.37
CA PHE A 569 -16.35 -7.22 7.20
C PHE A 569 -14.93 -7.71 6.94
N ARG A 570 -14.00 -6.81 6.54
CA ARG A 570 -12.57 -7.14 6.34
C ARG A 570 -11.74 -7.06 7.63
N ALA A 571 -12.33 -6.59 8.72
CA ALA A 571 -11.58 -6.36 9.95
C ALA A 571 -11.06 -7.66 10.58
N SER A 572 -11.86 -8.73 10.59
CA SER A 572 -11.46 -10.05 11.07
C SER A 572 -10.32 -10.66 10.23
N GLU A 573 -10.38 -10.51 8.91
CA GLU A 573 -9.30 -10.91 8.00
C GLU A 573 -7.99 -10.17 8.31
N ARG A 574 -8.05 -8.84 8.49
CA ARG A 574 -6.89 -8.03 8.85
C ARG A 574 -6.31 -8.40 10.22
N LEU A 575 -7.17 -8.75 11.18
CA LEU A 575 -6.75 -9.24 12.48
C LEU A 575 -5.97 -10.56 12.34
N ALA A 576 -6.50 -11.51 11.58
CA ALA A 576 -5.85 -12.79 11.34
C ALA A 576 -4.49 -12.62 10.63
N GLN A 577 -4.43 -11.78 9.60
CA GLN A 577 -3.19 -11.43 8.90
C GLN A 577 -2.17 -10.81 9.85
N LEU A 578 -2.60 -9.86 10.68
CA LEU A 578 -1.75 -9.22 11.68
C LEU A 578 -1.25 -10.24 12.71
N PHE A 579 -2.14 -11.08 13.23
CA PHE A 579 -1.78 -12.11 14.19
C PHE A 579 -0.67 -13.03 13.67
N ILE A 580 -0.81 -13.58 12.48
CA ILE A 580 0.20 -14.46 11.86
C ILE A 580 1.52 -13.72 11.62
N GLN A 581 1.47 -12.47 11.16
CA GLN A 581 2.67 -11.66 10.94
C GLN A 581 3.44 -11.42 12.24
N VAL A 582 2.70 -11.12 13.30
CA VAL A 582 3.22 -10.81 14.62
C VAL A 582 3.71 -12.08 15.32
N ALA A 583 2.95 -13.17 15.28
CA ALA A 583 3.37 -14.49 15.77
C ALA A 583 4.68 -14.94 15.10
N GLY A 584 4.84 -14.65 13.81
CA GLY A 584 6.09 -14.89 13.11
C GLY A 584 7.26 -14.00 13.53
N ARG A 585 7.08 -13.03 14.43
CA ARG A 585 8.17 -12.17 14.98
C ARG A 585 8.67 -12.63 16.33
N ALA A 586 7.82 -13.25 17.14
CA ALA A 586 8.20 -13.81 18.43
C ALA A 586 9.09 -15.05 18.22
N GLY A 587 10.19 -15.17 18.98
CA GLY A 587 10.98 -16.41 19.05
C GLY A 587 11.75 -16.81 17.79
N ARG A 588 12.19 -15.89 16.94
CA ARG A 588 12.96 -16.21 15.71
C ARG A 588 14.42 -16.62 15.93
N ALA A 589 14.95 -16.43 17.12
CA ALA A 589 16.27 -16.92 17.50
C ALA A 589 16.13 -18.24 18.27
N SER A 590 17.10 -18.63 19.03
CA SER A 590 17.08 -19.83 19.90
C SER A 590 16.07 -19.77 21.05
N LYS A 591 15.33 -18.65 21.22
CA LYS A 591 14.38 -18.44 22.31
C LYS A 591 12.95 -18.73 21.88
N PRO A 592 12.14 -19.49 22.65
CA PRO A 592 10.74 -19.70 22.36
C PRO A 592 9.96 -18.36 22.48
N GLY A 593 9.05 -18.12 21.57
CA GLY A 593 8.19 -16.94 21.57
C GLY A 593 6.80 -17.24 22.11
N GLU A 594 6.18 -16.24 22.72
CA GLU A 594 4.81 -16.29 23.22
C GLU A 594 3.97 -15.17 22.62
N VAL A 595 2.75 -15.50 22.21
CA VAL A 595 1.76 -14.55 21.69
C VAL A 595 0.54 -14.58 22.59
N VAL A 596 0.15 -13.43 23.11
CA VAL A 596 -0.99 -13.27 24.02
C VAL A 596 -2.05 -12.38 23.34
N LEU A 597 -3.31 -12.85 23.36
CA LEU A 597 -4.47 -12.08 22.91
C LEU A 597 -5.38 -11.79 24.08
N GLN A 598 -5.80 -10.54 24.25
CA GLN A 598 -6.84 -10.17 25.20
C GLN A 598 -8.18 -9.97 24.48
N THR A 599 -9.23 -10.62 24.95
CA THR A 599 -10.57 -10.56 24.33
C THR A 599 -11.67 -10.82 25.39
N HIS A 600 -12.85 -10.23 25.18
CA HIS A 600 -14.08 -10.58 25.89
C HIS A 600 -14.76 -11.82 25.29
N HIS A 601 -14.29 -12.32 24.15
CA HIS A 601 -14.91 -13.41 23.39
C HIS A 601 -13.88 -14.48 23.01
N PRO A 602 -13.26 -15.17 23.98
CA PRO A 602 -12.29 -16.22 23.69
C PRO A 602 -12.90 -17.38 22.89
N GLU A 603 -14.22 -17.58 22.98
CA GLU A 603 -14.99 -18.63 22.29
C GLU A 603 -15.37 -18.29 20.82
N HIS A 604 -15.03 -17.10 20.32
CA HIS A 604 -15.39 -16.68 18.96
C HIS A 604 -14.84 -17.63 17.89
N SER A 605 -15.69 -18.15 16.98
CA SER A 605 -15.37 -19.19 16.00
C SER A 605 -14.15 -18.88 15.14
N LEU A 606 -14.05 -17.66 14.60
CA LEU A 606 -12.92 -17.23 13.80
C LEU A 606 -11.62 -17.15 14.61
N LEU A 607 -11.70 -16.77 15.89
CA LEU A 607 -10.53 -16.69 16.76
C LEU A 607 -10.03 -18.09 17.10
N GLN A 608 -10.93 -19.01 17.42
CA GLN A 608 -10.58 -20.42 17.70
C GLN A 608 -9.98 -21.09 16.44
N ALA A 609 -10.59 -20.87 15.27
CA ALA A 609 -10.04 -21.39 14.01
C ALA A 609 -8.60 -20.92 13.74
N LEU A 610 -8.31 -19.65 14.05
CA LEU A 610 -6.97 -19.06 13.87
C LEU A 610 -5.94 -19.61 14.86
N LEU A 611 -6.35 -19.85 16.11
CA LEU A 611 -5.46 -20.25 17.20
C LEU A 611 -5.17 -21.76 17.21
N GLU A 612 -6.20 -22.59 16.95
CA GLU A 612 -6.07 -24.03 17.05
C GLU A 612 -5.47 -24.69 15.81
N LYS A 613 -5.67 -24.06 14.63
CA LYS A 613 -5.27 -24.69 13.38
C LYS A 613 -4.25 -23.85 12.61
N ASP A 614 -4.69 -22.87 11.85
CA ASP A 614 -3.81 -21.97 11.09
C ASP A 614 -4.61 -20.87 10.35
N TYR A 615 -3.89 -20.01 9.62
CA TYR A 615 -4.52 -18.99 8.77
C TYR A 615 -5.44 -19.58 7.70
N ARG A 616 -5.05 -20.72 7.12
CA ARG A 616 -5.83 -21.34 6.05
C ARG A 616 -7.20 -21.80 6.53
N HIS A 617 -7.26 -22.38 7.72
CA HIS A 617 -8.54 -22.80 8.31
C HIS A 617 -9.43 -21.60 8.64
N PHE A 618 -8.86 -20.56 9.24
CA PHE A 618 -9.53 -19.27 9.42
C PHE A 618 -10.09 -18.75 8.09
N ALA A 619 -9.25 -18.71 7.04
CA ALA A 619 -9.63 -18.17 5.73
C ALA A 619 -10.78 -18.94 5.08
N MET A 620 -10.80 -20.27 5.23
CA MET A 620 -11.89 -21.12 4.71
C MET A 620 -13.21 -20.81 5.46
N THR A 621 -13.17 -20.75 6.79
CA THR A 621 -14.35 -20.40 7.59
C THR A 621 -14.87 -19.00 7.24
N ALA A 622 -13.97 -18.02 7.13
CA ALA A 622 -14.34 -16.65 6.74
C ALA A 622 -14.90 -16.57 5.31
N LEU A 623 -14.41 -17.37 4.37
CA LEU A 623 -14.97 -17.44 3.01
C LEU A 623 -16.40 -18.01 3.02
N GLU A 624 -16.68 -19.02 3.84
CA GLU A 624 -18.04 -19.57 4.00
C GLU A 624 -19.00 -18.53 4.58
N GLU A 625 -18.60 -17.82 5.62
CA GLU A 625 -19.38 -16.71 6.19
C GLU A 625 -19.66 -15.62 5.15
N ARG A 626 -18.66 -15.21 4.37
CA ARG A 626 -18.83 -14.20 3.30
C ARG A 626 -19.75 -14.69 2.19
N LYS A 627 -19.72 -15.99 1.87
CA LYS A 627 -20.60 -16.59 0.88
C LYS A 627 -22.05 -16.53 1.33
N LEU A 628 -22.34 -16.89 2.58
CA LEU A 628 -23.67 -16.82 3.17
C LEU A 628 -24.19 -15.37 3.23
N ALA A 629 -23.32 -14.42 3.60
CA ALA A 629 -23.64 -13.00 3.68
C ALA A 629 -23.58 -12.27 2.33
N GLN A 630 -23.25 -12.96 1.23
CA GLN A 630 -23.06 -12.38 -0.11
C GLN A 630 -22.07 -11.21 -0.13
N LEU A 631 -21.00 -11.31 0.65
CA LEU A 631 -19.92 -10.30 0.71
C LEU A 631 -18.77 -10.64 -0.26
N PRO A 632 -17.91 -9.70 -0.65
CA PRO A 632 -16.74 -10.01 -1.45
C PRO A 632 -15.90 -11.16 -0.88
N PRO A 633 -15.46 -12.13 -1.68
CA PRO A 633 -15.39 -12.14 -3.15
C PRO A 633 -16.63 -12.59 -3.92
N TYR A 634 -17.75 -12.88 -3.26
CA TYR A 634 -18.97 -13.38 -3.89
C TYR A 634 -19.90 -12.27 -4.40
N SER A 635 -19.60 -11.03 -4.09
CA SER A 635 -20.26 -9.83 -4.62
C SER A 635 -19.21 -8.74 -4.90
N PHE A 636 -19.65 -7.64 -5.51
CA PHE A 636 -18.81 -6.50 -5.87
C PHE A 636 -19.40 -5.24 -5.27
N LEU A 637 -18.53 -4.40 -4.71
CA LEU A 637 -18.92 -3.20 -3.99
C LEU A 637 -18.41 -1.94 -4.66
N THR A 638 -19.23 -0.89 -4.64
CA THR A 638 -18.82 0.49 -4.97
C THR A 638 -19.29 1.42 -3.89
N LEU A 639 -18.37 2.20 -3.32
CA LEU A 639 -18.68 3.16 -2.28
C LEU A 639 -18.67 4.57 -2.86
N PHE A 640 -19.85 5.24 -2.81
CA PHE A 640 -19.97 6.66 -3.09
C PHE A 640 -19.63 7.41 -1.80
N LYS A 641 -18.58 8.22 -1.82
CA LYS A 641 -18.19 9.10 -0.72
C LYS A 641 -18.50 10.54 -1.13
N ALA A 642 -19.17 11.26 -0.26
CA ALA A 642 -19.60 12.63 -0.50
C ALA A 642 -19.33 13.53 0.71
N GLU A 643 -18.90 14.78 0.47
CA GLU A 643 -18.64 15.75 1.53
C GLU A 643 -19.02 17.19 1.12
N ALA A 644 -19.59 17.95 2.06
CA ALA A 644 -19.88 19.37 1.91
C ALA A 644 -19.90 20.08 3.28
N ASN A 645 -20.06 21.40 3.25
CA ASN A 645 -20.11 22.22 4.48
C ASN A 645 -21.45 22.07 5.26
N GLN A 646 -22.49 21.54 4.63
CA GLN A 646 -23.82 21.31 5.21
C GLN A 646 -24.21 19.84 5.04
N SER A 647 -24.65 19.22 6.12
CA SER A 647 -25.00 17.80 6.17
C SER A 647 -26.18 17.46 5.24
N GLU A 648 -27.19 18.31 5.26
CA GLU A 648 -28.45 18.15 4.55
C GLU A 648 -28.24 18.12 3.02
N ILE A 649 -27.29 18.94 2.51
CA ILE A 649 -26.95 18.97 1.08
C ILE A 649 -26.29 17.66 0.64
N VAL A 650 -25.43 17.10 1.50
CA VAL A 650 -24.75 15.83 1.20
C VAL A 650 -25.73 14.67 1.20
N GLU A 651 -26.57 14.62 2.23
CA GLU A 651 -27.59 13.58 2.37
C GLU A 651 -28.59 13.62 1.20
N ASP A 652 -29.12 14.81 0.86
CA ASP A 652 -30.05 14.99 -0.26
C ASP A 652 -29.39 14.56 -1.58
N PHE A 653 -28.15 14.96 -1.82
CA PHE A 653 -27.42 14.53 -3.03
C PHE A 653 -27.33 13.01 -3.11
N LEU A 654 -26.91 12.32 -2.03
CA LEU A 654 -26.80 10.87 -2.05
C LEU A 654 -28.15 10.15 -2.11
N ARG A 655 -29.24 10.74 -1.60
CA ARG A 655 -30.60 10.22 -1.81
C ARG A 655 -31.00 10.30 -3.29
N GLN A 656 -30.65 11.39 -3.96
CA GLN A 656 -30.88 11.53 -5.41
C GLN A 656 -30.02 10.55 -6.22
N VAL A 657 -28.74 10.34 -5.84
CA VAL A 657 -27.88 9.29 -6.42
C VAL A 657 -28.53 7.90 -6.26
N ARG A 658 -29.02 7.57 -5.07
CA ARG A 658 -29.73 6.32 -4.80
C ARG A 658 -30.92 6.16 -5.72
N PHE A 659 -31.78 7.16 -5.81
CA PHE A 659 -32.95 7.15 -6.68
C PHE A 659 -32.54 6.97 -8.17
N THR A 660 -31.47 7.64 -8.62
CA THR A 660 -30.96 7.52 -9.99
C THR A 660 -30.47 6.10 -10.29
N LEU A 661 -29.83 5.44 -9.33
CA LEU A 661 -29.37 4.06 -9.49
C LEU A 661 -30.54 3.06 -9.48
N GLU A 662 -31.45 3.17 -8.49
CA GLU A 662 -32.59 2.25 -8.32
C GLU A 662 -33.63 2.38 -9.46
N SER A 663 -33.72 3.57 -10.09
CA SER A 663 -34.60 3.79 -11.26
C SER A 663 -33.95 3.44 -12.60
N HIS A 664 -32.68 3.03 -12.61
CA HIS A 664 -31.96 2.75 -13.83
C HIS A 664 -32.38 1.40 -14.44
N PRO A 665 -32.59 1.27 -15.77
CA PRO A 665 -33.04 0.02 -16.41
C PRO A 665 -32.13 -1.20 -16.18
N LEU A 666 -30.85 -0.98 -15.85
CA LEU A 666 -29.88 -2.04 -15.53
C LEU A 666 -29.89 -2.45 -14.05
N PHE A 667 -30.67 -1.78 -13.23
CA PHE A 667 -30.80 -2.13 -11.80
C PHE A 667 -31.79 -3.29 -11.66
N ASP A 668 -31.32 -4.44 -11.21
CA ASP A 668 -32.10 -5.66 -11.06
C ASP A 668 -32.02 -6.22 -9.64
N ASP A 669 -32.66 -7.36 -9.38
CA ASP A 669 -32.73 -8.02 -8.08
C ASP A 669 -31.33 -8.47 -7.54
N THR A 670 -30.30 -8.48 -8.37
CA THR A 670 -28.90 -8.75 -7.97
C THR A 670 -28.17 -7.51 -7.49
N CYS A 671 -28.82 -6.34 -7.55
CA CYS A 671 -28.32 -5.05 -7.12
C CYS A 671 -28.94 -4.65 -5.79
N MET A 672 -28.17 -4.05 -4.91
CA MET A 672 -28.63 -3.49 -3.65
C MET A 672 -27.92 -2.17 -3.37
N VAL A 673 -28.67 -1.18 -2.87
CA VAL A 673 -28.12 0.11 -2.41
C VAL A 673 -28.37 0.27 -0.93
N LEU A 674 -27.30 0.46 -0.16
CA LEU A 674 -27.32 0.65 1.28
C LEU A 674 -26.95 2.09 1.64
N GLY A 675 -27.72 2.71 2.52
CA GLY A 675 -27.57 4.12 2.88
C GLY A 675 -28.55 5.03 2.13
N PRO A 676 -28.30 6.37 2.08
CA PRO A 676 -27.09 7.05 2.55
C PRO A 676 -26.95 7.04 4.07
N THR A 677 -25.71 6.94 4.55
CA THR A 677 -25.37 7.01 5.98
C THR A 677 -24.20 7.96 6.19
N PRO A 678 -24.11 8.68 7.34
CA PRO A 678 -22.90 9.38 7.68
C PRO A 678 -21.70 8.45 7.72
N SER A 679 -20.54 8.92 7.21
CA SER A 679 -19.30 8.16 7.37
C SER A 679 -18.96 7.97 8.85
N PRO A 680 -18.19 6.95 9.25
CA PRO A 680 -17.76 6.75 10.65
C PRO A 680 -17.11 7.99 11.26
N LEU A 681 -16.31 8.73 10.50
CA LEU A 681 -15.88 10.07 10.83
C LEU A 681 -16.76 11.09 10.11
N ALA A 682 -17.94 11.34 10.70
CA ALA A 682 -19.00 12.14 10.09
C ALA A 682 -18.62 13.59 9.79
N LYS A 683 -17.65 14.19 10.53
CA LYS A 683 -17.18 15.56 10.30
C LYS A 683 -15.67 15.63 10.35
N ARG A 684 -15.05 16.24 9.33
CA ARG A 684 -13.60 16.46 9.25
C ARG A 684 -13.30 17.79 8.58
N ALA A 685 -12.42 18.58 9.19
CA ALA A 685 -12.02 19.90 8.67
C ALA A 685 -13.23 20.77 8.25
N GLY A 686 -14.28 20.81 9.08
CA GLY A 686 -15.49 21.59 8.84
C GLY A 686 -16.49 20.99 7.87
N LYS A 687 -16.16 19.88 7.19
CA LYS A 687 -17.03 19.24 6.20
C LYS A 687 -17.73 18.01 6.78
N TYR A 688 -19.01 17.87 6.47
CA TYR A 688 -19.82 16.69 6.77
C TYR A 688 -19.59 15.65 5.68
N ARG A 689 -19.44 14.38 6.07
CA ARG A 689 -19.11 13.24 5.20
C ARG A 689 -20.18 12.18 5.32
N TRP A 690 -20.68 11.77 4.16
CA TRP A 690 -21.68 10.73 4.03
C TRP A 690 -21.24 9.71 2.96
N GLN A 691 -21.87 8.55 3.02
CA GLN A 691 -21.56 7.45 2.10
C GLN A 691 -22.83 6.70 1.69
N LEU A 692 -22.76 6.11 0.48
CA LEU A 692 -23.76 5.24 -0.09
C LEU A 692 -23.03 4.04 -0.70
N LEU A 693 -23.48 2.82 -0.38
CA LEU A 693 -22.86 1.60 -0.85
C LEU A 693 -23.77 0.94 -1.90
N LEU A 694 -23.22 0.72 -3.09
CA LEU A 694 -23.81 -0.11 -4.15
C LEU A 694 -23.15 -1.48 -4.11
N GLN A 695 -23.95 -2.54 -4.06
CA GLN A 695 -23.53 -3.93 -4.12
C GLN A 695 -24.20 -4.62 -5.29
N THR A 696 -23.45 -5.49 -6.01
CA THR A 696 -24.00 -6.34 -7.07
C THR A 696 -23.34 -7.72 -7.04
N GLN A 697 -24.03 -8.73 -7.56
CA GLN A 697 -23.45 -10.09 -7.69
C GLN A 697 -22.56 -10.22 -8.93
N HIS A 698 -22.62 -9.28 -9.89
CA HIS A 698 -21.89 -9.34 -11.14
C HIS A 698 -21.07 -8.09 -11.41
N ARG A 699 -19.73 -8.25 -11.53
CA ARG A 699 -18.81 -7.12 -11.81
C ARG A 699 -19.13 -6.39 -13.11
N SER A 700 -19.50 -7.13 -14.15
CA SER A 700 -19.87 -6.54 -15.45
C SER A 700 -21.11 -5.65 -15.37
N LEU A 701 -22.12 -6.06 -14.58
CA LEU A 701 -23.31 -5.28 -14.31
C LEU A 701 -22.97 -3.99 -13.55
N MET A 702 -22.16 -4.11 -12.50
CA MET A 702 -21.65 -2.95 -11.74
C MET A 702 -21.05 -1.91 -12.65
N GLN A 703 -20.12 -2.32 -13.54
CA GLN A 703 -19.42 -1.41 -14.42
C GLN A 703 -20.37 -0.76 -15.46
N LYS A 704 -21.29 -1.53 -16.04
CA LYS A 704 -22.29 -1.01 -16.99
C LYS A 704 -23.22 -0.01 -16.32
N LEU A 705 -23.74 -0.35 -15.13
CA LEU A 705 -24.64 0.51 -14.36
C LEU A 705 -23.94 1.84 -14.00
N LEU A 706 -22.73 1.79 -13.47
CA LEU A 706 -21.99 2.99 -13.10
C LEU A 706 -21.65 3.87 -14.30
N THR A 707 -21.18 3.28 -15.39
CA THR A 707 -20.84 4.03 -16.61
C THR A 707 -22.07 4.72 -17.21
N SER A 708 -23.22 4.06 -17.17
CA SER A 708 -24.48 4.60 -17.73
C SER A 708 -25.12 5.64 -16.80
N ALA A 709 -25.08 5.43 -15.47
CA ALA A 709 -25.71 6.33 -14.50
C ALA A 709 -24.86 7.60 -14.20
N LYS A 710 -23.53 7.53 -14.33
CA LYS A 710 -22.62 8.63 -13.99
C LYS A 710 -22.96 9.97 -14.63
N PRO A 711 -23.26 10.06 -15.94
CA PRO A 711 -23.65 11.34 -16.56
C PRO A 711 -24.90 11.96 -15.92
N ALA A 712 -25.90 11.14 -15.57
CA ALA A 712 -27.10 11.61 -14.91
C ALA A 712 -26.80 12.10 -13.47
N ILE A 713 -25.93 11.41 -12.75
CA ILE A 713 -25.47 11.80 -11.41
C ILE A 713 -24.73 13.14 -11.45
N GLU A 714 -23.89 13.38 -12.45
CA GLU A 714 -23.14 14.63 -12.63
C GLU A 714 -24.06 15.84 -12.91
N LEU A 715 -25.24 15.59 -13.44
CA LEU A 715 -26.26 16.61 -13.73
C LEU A 715 -27.21 16.90 -12.55
N LEU A 716 -27.14 16.14 -11.44
CA LEU A 716 -27.98 16.36 -10.27
C LEU A 716 -27.82 17.78 -9.69
N PRO A 717 -28.87 18.41 -9.14
CA PRO A 717 -28.86 19.81 -8.69
C PRO A 717 -27.72 20.15 -7.72
N ASN A 718 -27.40 19.23 -6.83
CA ASN A 718 -26.39 19.42 -5.79
C ASN A 718 -25.02 18.85 -6.17
N ALA A 719 -24.83 18.22 -7.32
CA ALA A 719 -23.58 17.59 -7.76
C ALA A 719 -22.37 18.55 -7.76
N LYS A 720 -22.59 19.83 -8.08
CA LYS A 720 -21.54 20.86 -8.10
C LYS A 720 -21.25 21.48 -6.70
N LYS A 721 -22.16 21.31 -5.72
CA LYS A 721 -22.01 21.83 -4.37
C LYS A 721 -21.36 20.81 -3.44
N VAL A 722 -21.39 19.52 -3.83
CA VAL A 722 -20.88 18.38 -3.08
C VAL A 722 -19.60 17.88 -3.74
N ARG A 723 -18.54 17.71 -2.96
CA ARG A 723 -17.37 16.97 -3.42
C ARG A 723 -17.64 15.49 -3.25
N TRP A 724 -17.79 14.78 -4.35
CA TRP A 724 -18.07 13.35 -4.33
C TRP A 724 -17.08 12.55 -5.20
N ASN A 725 -16.97 11.27 -4.91
CA ASN A 725 -16.12 10.33 -5.64
C ASN A 725 -16.60 8.90 -5.47
N LEU A 726 -16.14 8.04 -6.38
CA LEU A 726 -16.37 6.60 -6.37
C LEU A 726 -15.13 5.88 -5.87
N ASP A 727 -15.34 4.86 -5.03
CA ASP A 727 -14.33 3.91 -4.62
C ASP A 727 -14.78 2.51 -5.04
N ILE A 728 -14.24 2.05 -6.17
CA ILE A 728 -14.56 0.73 -6.73
C ILE A 728 -13.78 -0.32 -5.96
N GLU A 729 -14.47 -1.36 -5.50
CA GLU A 729 -13.91 -2.44 -4.67
C GLU A 729 -13.14 -1.86 -3.46
N PRO A 730 -13.85 -1.14 -2.58
CA PRO A 730 -13.25 -0.48 -1.43
C PRO A 730 -12.59 -1.53 -0.51
N GLN A 731 -11.42 -1.19 0.02
CA GLN A 731 -10.73 -1.99 1.03
C GLN A 731 -11.05 -1.53 2.44
N ASP A 732 -11.72 -0.39 2.58
CA ASP A 732 -12.10 0.22 3.83
C ASP A 732 -13.47 0.88 3.66
N LEU A 733 -14.43 0.47 4.47
CA LEU A 733 -15.79 1.02 4.48
C LEU A 733 -15.97 2.16 5.49
N SER A 734 -14.90 2.56 6.20
CA SER A 734 -14.89 3.62 7.20
C SER A 734 -14.58 5.02 6.62
#